data_269df94d0e86b1d3a1f082631d006a6b
#
_entry.id   269df94d0e86b1d3a1f082631d006a6b
#
_cell.length_a   1.000
_cell.length_b   1.000
_cell.length_c   1.000
_cell.angle_alpha   90.00
_cell.angle_beta   90.00
_cell.angle_gamma   90.00
#
_symmetry.space_group_name_H-M   'P 1'
#
loop_
_entity.id
_entity.type
_entity.pdbx_description
1 polymer ?
#
loop_
_entity_poly.entity_id
_entity_poly.type
_entity_poly.pdbx_seq_one_letter_code
_entity_poly.pdbx_strand_id
1 'polypeptide(L)'
;MRNSLKPLLLTILIFATNFVANAQTVGLPRLKRTVSEEALVDYTSPKDYIIGGITVSGAKFLDPNTLISVSGLNVNDEIKIPGERISSAIKRLMDQGIIEDVSINITKVEGKTVFLELALKERPRLNKIVLNGIRKGEKETVEDKIKTYKGKVITDAMVKNIQNLVKKHFLDKGFRNCTVQVQQIADTIRVNNAALVFNISKKAKVKINDIQLNGINELPEWKILSKMKGTKEKAPLRIFTPSKFITKKYKEDKEKLVAYLNKNGYRNAQIVSDSIYVVDDKNINIVLNVTEGKRFYYRNITWSGNYLRNADTLALILGVKKGDIYNPEELEKKINGKPQQDVSSYYMDDGYLYFSCQPIETAIDGDSIDIEMRITEGKQATINKIILNGNTKTSDHVVLREILTKPGQKFSKTDLVETVQMLSKLGYFDPQKIEPKPVPQNDGTVNIEYNVEEKSNDNIELSGGWSGIQGIIGTFGIVFNNFAIRKVFNLKEYKPLPKGDGQRFAIRFQANGGFQNYSVSFTEPWLGGKKPNSFSVSLFHSVQDYSKIADRMQKLYANSVNSSYYGNVYNSALYQGFFRNTGGSVTYGKRLNWPDRNFNFSSALSYQYYDVENSFLLSNFRNGQAHDVSLGFNVSRYSLDNPQFTRSGSNISLNTTFNPPYSMFGTPKSGKLWIEGHKWMFDADWYAPVFGKLIFHAKGNMGFLGRYNSSVGYSPFGRFVIGGAGMGLQNTNSIGVELIGLRGYDEGVVYEATYNEKVASAQATGTYSRTGGIIYSKYALELRYPVSLNPQATIFVLGFAEAGNSWGSYKDYNPFKLRRSAGVGARIFMAAFGLLGIDYGYGFDPIPGLNNQGRKSFTFSIGQQIR
;
A
#
# COMPACT_ATOMS: atom_id res chain seq x y z
N MET A 1 -12.08 35.00 33.66
CA MET A 1 -10.85 35.77 33.52
C MET A 1 -10.81 36.40 32.11
N ARG A 2 -11.33 37.58 32.05
CA ARG A 2 -11.49 38.40 30.83
C ARG A 2 -10.81 39.74 31.21
N ASN A 3 -9.72 40.09 30.56
CA ASN A 3 -9.03 41.39 30.54
C ASN A 3 -7.50 41.23 30.65
N SER A 4 -6.82 40.95 29.50
CA SER A 4 -5.39 41.31 29.37
C SER A 4 -4.86 41.22 27.94
N LEU A 5 -5.68 41.60 26.91
CA LEU A 5 -5.26 41.55 25.49
C LEU A 5 -5.58 42.86 24.75
N LYS A 6 -5.60 44.00 25.43
CA LYS A 6 -5.88 45.30 24.79
C LYS A 6 -4.75 46.35 24.74
N PRO A 7 -3.51 46.15 25.16
CA PRO A 7 -2.49 47.16 24.84
C PRO A 7 -1.53 46.83 23.70
N LEU A 8 -1.66 45.66 23.05
CA LEU A 8 -0.72 45.28 21.96
C LEU A 8 -1.16 45.68 20.52
N LEU A 9 -2.39 46.15 20.37
CA LEU A 9 -2.95 46.57 19.07
C LEU A 9 -2.87 48.08 18.86
N LEU A 10 -2.51 48.88 19.87
CA LEU A 10 -2.40 50.32 19.76
C LEU A 10 -0.98 50.82 19.41
N THR A 11 0.04 49.95 19.57
CA THR A 11 1.45 50.28 19.27
C THR A 11 1.82 49.96 17.80
N ILE A 12 1.01 49.20 17.05
CA ILE A 12 1.27 48.96 15.64
C ILE A 12 0.62 50.01 14.73
N LEU A 13 -0.34 50.78 15.22
CA LEU A 13 -1.01 51.83 14.42
C LEU A 13 -0.30 53.21 14.42
N ILE A 14 0.69 53.42 15.26
CA ILE A 14 1.44 54.70 15.36
C ILE A 14 2.75 54.68 14.54
N PHE A 15 3.17 53.51 14.06
CA PHE A 15 4.36 53.40 13.19
C PHE A 15 4.05 53.44 11.69
N ALA A 16 2.79 53.52 11.26
CA ALA A 16 2.37 53.50 9.87
C ALA A 16 2.06 54.87 9.26
N THR A 17 2.21 55.98 10.00
CA THR A 17 1.81 57.34 9.52
C THR A 17 2.96 58.33 9.35
N ASN A 18 4.21 57.90 9.44
CA ASN A 18 5.38 58.84 9.27
C ASN A 18 6.35 58.44 8.14
N PHE A 19 5.87 57.86 7.06
CA PHE A 19 6.72 57.61 5.89
C PHE A 19 6.11 58.08 4.55
N VAL A 20 5.46 59.24 4.58
CA VAL A 20 5.10 59.95 3.34
C VAL A 20 5.50 61.43 3.51
N ALA A 21 6.72 61.77 3.20
CA ALA A 21 7.20 63.05 2.69
C ALA A 21 8.72 63.02 2.67
N ASN A 22 9.29 62.61 1.56
CA ASN A 22 10.52 63.16 0.97
C ASN A 22 10.88 62.33 -0.27
N ALA A 23 10.10 62.49 -1.34
CA ALA A 23 10.55 62.16 -2.67
C ALA A 23 11.30 63.35 -3.22
N GLN A 24 12.57 63.46 -2.89
CA GLN A 24 13.48 64.28 -3.66
C GLN A 24 13.71 63.58 -4.99
N THR A 25 13.29 64.24 -6.07
CA THR A 25 13.63 63.93 -7.44
C THR A 25 15.15 64.02 -7.62
N VAL A 26 15.80 62.85 -7.57
CA VAL A 26 17.15 62.72 -8.07
C VAL A 26 17.05 62.71 -9.59
N GLY A 27 17.36 63.85 -10.19
CA GLY A 27 17.48 63.99 -11.62
C GLY A 27 18.52 63.00 -12.14
N LEU A 28 18.12 62.11 -13.02
CA LEU A 28 18.99 61.29 -13.81
C LEU A 28 19.93 62.20 -14.58
N PRO A 29 21.27 62.04 -14.59
CA PRO A 29 22.17 62.79 -15.42
C PRO A 29 21.77 62.50 -16.87
N ARG A 30 21.31 63.57 -17.56
CA ARG A 30 21.23 63.60 -19.02
C ARG A 30 22.64 63.38 -19.55
N LEU A 31 22.90 62.15 -20.03
CA LEU A 31 23.98 61.87 -20.93
C LEU A 31 23.86 62.84 -22.12
N LYS A 32 24.68 63.83 -22.15
CA LYS A 32 24.89 64.63 -23.34
C LYS A 32 25.36 63.68 -24.45
N ARG A 33 24.40 63.35 -25.34
CA ARG A 33 24.74 62.76 -26.62
C ARG A 33 25.58 63.81 -27.38
N THR A 34 26.90 63.67 -27.39
CA THR A 34 27.74 64.26 -28.37
C THR A 34 27.38 63.58 -29.70
N VAL A 35 26.58 64.30 -30.44
CA VAL A 35 26.36 63.99 -31.84
C VAL A 35 27.62 64.36 -32.54
N SER A 36 28.50 63.40 -32.83
CA SER A 36 29.52 63.59 -33.88
C SER A 36 28.75 63.69 -35.20
N GLU A 37 28.93 64.75 -35.95
CA GLU A 37 28.48 64.83 -37.34
C GLU A 37 29.25 63.78 -38.15
N GLU A 38 28.80 62.52 -38.12
CA GLU A 38 29.28 61.50 -38.99
C GLU A 38 28.26 61.29 -40.09
N ALA A 39 28.76 61.10 -41.28
CA ALA A 39 28.05 61.02 -42.53
C ALA A 39 26.85 60.08 -42.42
N LEU A 40 25.64 60.63 -42.40
CA LEU A 40 24.38 59.92 -42.44
C LEU A 40 24.35 59.05 -43.69
N VAL A 41 24.33 57.70 -43.47
CA VAL A 41 24.06 56.82 -44.55
C VAL A 41 22.58 57.01 -44.97
N ASP A 42 22.40 57.35 -46.25
CA ASP A 42 21.04 57.50 -46.79
C ASP A 42 20.37 56.18 -46.93
N TYR A 43 19.47 55.94 -46.03
CA TYR A 43 18.66 54.63 -45.96
C TYR A 43 17.62 54.51 -47.09
N THR A 44 17.43 55.56 -47.91
CA THR A 44 16.51 55.53 -49.02
C THR A 44 17.17 55.02 -50.30
N SER A 45 18.50 55.07 -50.42
CA SER A 45 19.23 54.55 -51.58
C SER A 45 20.32 53.52 -51.13
N PRO A 46 20.07 52.20 -51.34
CA PRO A 46 21.05 51.15 -50.96
C PRO A 46 22.37 51.32 -51.71
N LYS A 47 23.47 51.34 -50.95
CA LYS A 47 24.86 51.43 -51.50
C LYS A 47 25.67 50.21 -51.08
N ASP A 48 26.67 49.86 -51.89
CA ASP A 48 27.57 48.75 -51.62
C ASP A 48 28.76 49.22 -50.77
N TYR A 49 29.05 48.51 -49.68
CA TYR A 49 30.14 48.75 -48.75
C TYR A 49 30.92 47.48 -48.49
N ILE A 50 32.17 47.62 -48.04
CA ILE A 50 33.02 46.53 -47.57
C ILE A 50 33.07 46.62 -46.03
N ILE A 51 32.90 45.53 -45.35
CA ILE A 51 32.98 45.50 -43.89
C ILE A 51 34.42 45.57 -43.45
N GLY A 52 34.80 46.70 -42.84
CA GLY A 52 36.17 46.93 -42.33
C GLY A 52 36.40 46.36 -40.93
N GLY A 53 35.34 46.17 -40.17
CA GLY A 53 35.42 45.62 -38.80
C GLY A 53 34.07 45.44 -38.20
N ILE A 54 33.93 44.40 -37.29
CA ILE A 54 32.71 44.09 -36.57
C ILE A 54 33.03 44.08 -35.08
N THR A 55 32.32 44.88 -34.31
CA THR A 55 32.41 44.92 -32.84
C THR A 55 31.11 44.42 -32.25
N VAL A 56 31.17 43.82 -31.06
CA VAL A 56 29.99 43.32 -30.32
C VAL A 56 29.88 44.07 -29.02
N SER A 57 28.74 44.69 -28.78
CA SER A 57 28.43 45.34 -27.51
C SER A 57 27.19 44.69 -26.84
N GLY A 58 27.11 44.83 -25.51
CA GLY A 58 25.99 44.31 -24.73
C GLY A 58 26.05 42.81 -24.42
N ALA A 59 26.94 42.04 -25.07
CA ALA A 59 27.18 40.63 -24.73
C ALA A 59 28.18 40.55 -23.57
N LYS A 60 27.74 40.09 -22.40
CA LYS A 60 28.57 39.96 -21.19
C LYS A 60 28.99 38.52 -20.92
N PHE A 61 28.18 37.55 -21.35
CA PHE A 61 28.35 36.13 -21.08
C PHE A 61 28.46 35.27 -22.34
N LEU A 62 28.25 35.82 -23.50
CA LEU A 62 28.40 35.16 -24.80
C LEU A 62 29.70 35.61 -25.45
N ASP A 63 30.42 34.68 -26.08
CA ASP A 63 31.67 34.99 -26.78
C ASP A 63 31.43 35.84 -28.04
N PRO A 64 32.05 37.05 -28.14
CA PRO A 64 31.85 37.93 -29.26
C PRO A 64 32.18 37.31 -30.62
N ASN A 65 33.24 36.49 -30.70
CA ASN A 65 33.64 35.85 -31.95
C ASN A 65 32.61 34.84 -32.43
N THR A 66 32.04 34.09 -31.51
CA THR A 66 30.95 33.14 -31.80
C THR A 66 29.71 33.88 -32.34
N LEU A 67 29.35 35.01 -31.75
CA LEU A 67 28.20 35.84 -32.19
C LEU A 67 28.42 36.41 -33.58
N ILE A 68 29.62 36.89 -33.88
CA ILE A 68 30.01 37.39 -35.25
C ILE A 68 29.87 36.24 -36.24
N SER A 69 30.41 35.04 -35.93
CA SER A 69 30.31 33.86 -36.79
C SER A 69 28.86 33.45 -37.05
N VAL A 70 28.00 33.42 -36.01
CA VAL A 70 26.58 33.12 -36.13
C VAL A 70 25.83 34.14 -36.98
N SER A 71 26.21 35.44 -36.91
CA SER A 71 25.58 36.48 -37.73
C SER A 71 25.76 36.20 -39.24
N GLY A 72 26.87 35.54 -39.59
CA GLY A 72 27.26 35.27 -40.98
C GLY A 72 27.79 36.52 -41.70
N LEU A 73 28.24 37.54 -40.92
CA LEU A 73 28.94 38.70 -41.41
C LEU A 73 30.43 38.52 -41.14
N ASN A 74 31.29 38.72 -42.15
CA ASN A 74 32.75 38.65 -42.01
C ASN A 74 33.41 39.95 -42.43
N VAL A 75 34.57 40.22 -41.87
CA VAL A 75 35.43 41.34 -42.31
C VAL A 75 35.89 41.07 -43.75
N ASN A 76 35.87 42.08 -44.56
CA ASN A 76 36.10 42.07 -46.00
C ASN A 76 34.97 41.62 -46.90
N ASP A 77 33.83 41.29 -46.32
CA ASP A 77 32.60 40.94 -47.11
C ASP A 77 32.04 42.24 -47.74
N GLU A 78 31.59 42.13 -49.01
CA GLU A 78 30.76 43.15 -49.62
C GLU A 78 29.34 43.07 -49.11
N ILE A 79 28.78 44.17 -48.68
CA ILE A 79 27.47 44.27 -48.10
C ILE A 79 26.72 45.51 -48.60
N LYS A 80 25.43 45.28 -48.94
CA LYS A 80 24.52 46.37 -49.31
C LYS A 80 23.80 46.89 -48.09
N ILE A 81 23.87 48.20 -47.84
CA ILE A 81 23.22 48.82 -46.67
C ILE A 81 22.30 49.94 -47.15
N PRO A 82 21.01 49.95 -46.80
CA PRO A 82 20.30 48.82 -46.22
C PRO A 82 20.17 47.64 -47.18
N GLY A 83 20.17 46.41 -46.60
CA GLY A 83 20.13 45.20 -47.42
C GLY A 83 19.72 43.91 -46.67
N GLU A 84 19.44 42.89 -47.46
CA GLU A 84 18.93 41.60 -46.92
C GLU A 84 19.94 40.87 -46.01
N ARG A 85 21.25 41.06 -46.24
CA ARG A 85 22.31 40.42 -45.40
C ARG A 85 22.23 40.88 -43.94
N ILE A 86 21.95 42.21 -43.71
CA ILE A 86 21.77 42.75 -42.33
C ILE A 86 20.55 42.14 -41.67
N SER A 87 19.43 42.10 -42.38
CA SER A 87 18.19 41.50 -41.83
C SER A 87 18.34 40.01 -41.56
N SER A 88 19.07 39.31 -42.44
CA SER A 88 19.38 37.88 -42.26
C SER A 88 20.32 37.65 -41.08
N ALA A 89 21.31 38.53 -40.85
CA ALA A 89 22.20 38.44 -39.69
C ALA A 89 21.43 38.64 -38.37
N ILE A 90 20.57 39.67 -38.31
CA ILE A 90 19.69 39.89 -37.16
C ILE A 90 18.83 38.64 -36.90
N LYS A 91 18.18 38.08 -37.94
CA LYS A 91 17.36 36.90 -37.83
C LYS A 91 18.14 35.69 -37.33
N ARG A 92 19.31 35.38 -37.87
CA ARG A 92 20.18 34.27 -37.43
C ARG A 92 20.56 34.39 -35.94
N LEU A 93 20.89 35.58 -35.49
CA LEU A 93 21.20 35.83 -34.07
C LEU A 93 19.97 35.65 -33.17
N MET A 94 18.81 36.15 -33.58
CA MET A 94 17.56 36.02 -32.85
C MET A 94 17.08 34.54 -32.81
N ASP A 95 17.25 33.77 -33.89
CA ASP A 95 16.87 32.37 -33.99
C ASP A 95 17.66 31.46 -33.03
N GLN A 96 18.81 31.93 -32.50
CA GLN A 96 19.53 31.23 -31.43
C GLN A 96 18.72 31.13 -30.11
N GLY A 97 17.71 31.98 -29.93
CA GLY A 97 16.84 32.00 -28.76
C GLY A 97 17.49 32.43 -27.45
N ILE A 98 18.76 32.76 -27.43
CA ILE A 98 19.53 33.20 -26.24
C ILE A 98 19.70 34.73 -26.18
N ILE A 99 19.28 35.41 -27.22
CA ILE A 99 19.35 36.86 -27.39
C ILE A 99 17.93 37.42 -27.30
N GLU A 100 17.76 38.50 -26.55
CA GLU A 100 16.46 39.17 -26.37
C GLU A 100 16.22 40.21 -27.48
N ASP A 101 17.27 40.97 -27.82
CA ASP A 101 17.19 42.00 -28.82
C ASP A 101 18.54 42.16 -29.54
N VAL A 102 18.50 42.51 -30.81
CA VAL A 102 19.67 42.70 -31.68
C VAL A 102 19.48 43.94 -32.55
N SER A 103 20.41 44.84 -32.49
CA SER A 103 20.54 45.93 -33.48
C SER A 103 21.93 45.92 -34.11
N ILE A 104 22.01 46.24 -35.39
CA ILE A 104 23.27 46.41 -36.11
C ILE A 104 23.43 47.90 -36.42
N ASN A 105 24.36 48.50 -35.74
CA ASN A 105 24.64 49.93 -35.86
C ASN A 105 25.89 50.17 -36.75
N ILE A 106 25.92 51.25 -37.48
CA ILE A 106 27.09 51.70 -38.16
C ILE A 106 27.87 52.66 -37.23
N THR A 107 29.10 52.30 -36.87
CA THR A 107 29.95 53.11 -35.99
C THR A 107 30.81 54.06 -36.73
N LYS A 108 31.24 53.67 -37.94
CA LYS A 108 32.13 54.52 -38.77
C LYS A 108 32.00 54.18 -40.26
N VAL A 109 32.11 55.08 -41.14
CA VAL A 109 32.20 54.92 -42.60
C VAL A 109 33.46 55.61 -43.11
N GLU A 110 34.33 54.91 -43.80
CA GLU A 110 35.55 55.42 -44.42
C GLU A 110 35.54 55.08 -45.94
N GLY A 111 35.13 56.06 -46.75
CA GLY A 111 34.94 55.80 -48.16
C GLY A 111 33.93 54.74 -48.47
N LYS A 112 34.38 53.59 -49.03
CA LYS A 112 33.53 52.37 -49.24
C LYS A 112 33.59 51.37 -48.09
N THR A 113 34.31 51.62 -47.00
CA THR A 113 34.49 50.75 -45.90
C THR A 113 33.53 51.10 -44.73
N VAL A 114 32.77 50.16 -44.19
CA VAL A 114 31.87 50.38 -43.09
C VAL A 114 32.29 49.54 -41.87
N PHE A 115 32.23 50.13 -40.68
CA PHE A 115 32.41 49.40 -39.39
C PHE A 115 31.08 49.23 -38.73
N LEU A 116 30.83 48.01 -38.37
CA LEU A 116 29.51 47.55 -37.80
C LEU A 116 29.66 47.23 -36.31
N GLU A 117 28.67 47.63 -35.55
CA GLU A 117 28.49 47.20 -34.16
C GLU A 117 27.25 46.33 -34.04
N LEU A 118 27.42 45.09 -33.56
CA LEU A 118 26.33 44.21 -33.15
C LEU A 118 25.98 44.56 -31.71
N ALA A 119 24.99 45.42 -31.51
CA ALA A 119 24.51 45.73 -30.17
C ALA A 119 23.44 44.71 -29.76
N LEU A 120 23.76 43.91 -28.75
CA LEU A 120 22.98 42.76 -28.35
C LEU A 120 22.48 42.93 -26.92
N LYS A 121 21.27 42.37 -26.66
CA LYS A 121 20.77 42.23 -25.33
C LYS A 121 20.55 40.72 -25.04
N GLU A 122 21.35 40.18 -24.13
CA GLU A 122 21.27 38.77 -23.75
C GLU A 122 19.98 38.49 -22.96
N ARG A 123 19.34 37.31 -23.20
CA ARG A 123 18.24 36.83 -22.36
C ARG A 123 18.78 36.37 -21.01
N PRO A 124 18.09 36.72 -19.90
CA PRO A 124 18.55 36.33 -18.57
C PRO A 124 18.42 34.84 -18.33
N ARG A 125 19.23 34.33 -17.40
CA ARG A 125 19.12 32.94 -16.90
C ARG A 125 18.20 32.84 -15.72
N LEU A 126 17.46 31.69 -15.63
CA LEU A 126 16.53 31.44 -14.56
C LEU A 126 17.27 31.11 -13.26
N ASN A 127 17.30 32.04 -12.31
CA ASN A 127 17.89 31.82 -10.98
C ASN A 127 16.88 31.24 -9.99
N LYS A 128 15.68 31.80 -9.93
CA LYS A 128 14.68 31.47 -8.93
C LYS A 128 13.28 31.27 -9.53
N ILE A 129 12.54 30.29 -9.02
CA ILE A 129 11.14 30.12 -9.33
C ILE A 129 10.33 30.37 -8.04
N VAL A 130 9.34 31.24 -8.13
CA VAL A 130 8.45 31.58 -7.03
C VAL A 130 7.03 31.13 -7.40
N LEU A 131 6.40 30.33 -6.56
CA LEU A 131 5.04 29.84 -6.77
C LEU A 131 4.11 30.45 -5.71
N ASN A 132 3.17 31.29 -6.14
CA ASN A 132 2.19 31.93 -5.27
C ASN A 132 0.79 31.34 -5.46
N GLY A 133 -0.09 31.42 -4.44
CA GLY A 133 -1.47 30.97 -4.50
C GLY A 133 -1.69 29.47 -4.22
N ILE A 134 -0.65 28.75 -3.80
CA ILE A 134 -0.71 27.30 -3.51
C ILE A 134 -0.16 26.95 -2.12
N ARG A 135 -0.58 25.80 -1.57
CA ARG A 135 -0.15 25.33 -0.25
C ARG A 135 1.28 24.80 -0.27
N LYS A 136 1.96 24.76 0.90
CA LYS A 136 3.37 24.32 1.02
C LYS A 136 3.63 22.94 0.39
N GLY A 137 2.86 21.90 0.68
CA GLY A 137 3.05 20.57 0.11
C GLY A 137 2.74 20.48 -1.41
N GLU A 138 1.89 21.39 -1.94
CA GLU A 138 1.67 21.50 -3.39
C GLU A 138 2.87 22.18 -4.07
N LYS A 139 3.49 23.15 -3.38
CA LYS A 139 4.71 23.84 -3.82
C LYS A 139 5.84 22.86 -4.08
N GLU A 140 6.17 22.04 -3.09
CA GLU A 140 7.22 21.01 -3.18
C GLU A 140 7.00 20.08 -4.39
N THR A 141 5.75 19.60 -4.57
CA THR A 141 5.41 18.70 -5.68
C THR A 141 5.52 19.36 -7.05
N VAL A 142 5.21 20.67 -7.16
CA VAL A 142 5.33 21.41 -8.41
C VAL A 142 6.80 21.77 -8.68
N GLU A 143 7.55 22.20 -7.65
CA GLU A 143 8.97 22.51 -7.73
C GLU A 143 9.78 21.32 -8.24
N ASP A 144 9.50 20.10 -7.77
CA ASP A 144 10.17 18.89 -8.26
C ASP A 144 10.02 18.66 -9.76
N LYS A 145 8.86 19.02 -10.33
CA LYS A 145 8.61 18.89 -11.77
C LYS A 145 9.29 19.93 -12.62
N ILE A 146 9.63 21.08 -12.05
CA ILE A 146 10.16 22.24 -12.80
C ILE A 146 11.60 22.60 -12.40
N LYS A 147 12.20 21.90 -11.43
CA LYS A 147 13.57 22.16 -10.96
C LYS A 147 14.63 22.04 -12.07
N THR A 148 14.38 21.22 -13.09
CA THR A 148 15.29 21.01 -14.23
C THR A 148 15.46 22.24 -15.13
N TYR A 149 14.59 23.24 -14.97
CA TYR A 149 14.66 24.49 -15.72
C TYR A 149 15.57 25.55 -15.07
N LYS A 150 15.96 25.41 -13.80
CA LYS A 150 16.88 26.34 -13.12
C LYS A 150 18.24 26.36 -13.83
N GLY A 151 18.80 27.54 -13.98
CA GLY A 151 20.08 27.79 -14.66
C GLY A 151 20.00 27.93 -16.19
N LYS A 152 18.87 27.57 -16.81
CA LYS A 152 18.66 27.71 -18.26
C LYS A 152 18.31 29.16 -18.62
N VAL A 153 18.58 29.53 -19.89
CA VAL A 153 18.18 30.82 -20.46
C VAL A 153 16.65 30.89 -20.53
N ILE A 154 16.06 31.97 -20.09
CA ILE A 154 14.62 32.21 -20.11
C ILE A 154 14.18 32.51 -21.54
N THR A 155 13.48 31.57 -22.17
CA THR A 155 12.84 31.75 -23.47
C THR A 155 11.32 31.73 -23.31
N ASP A 156 10.61 32.37 -24.25
CA ASP A 156 9.12 32.35 -24.22
C ASP A 156 8.56 30.95 -24.27
N ALA A 157 9.18 30.05 -25.04
CA ALA A 157 8.83 28.65 -25.10
C ALA A 157 9.02 27.94 -23.73
N MET A 158 10.11 28.23 -23.03
CA MET A 158 10.39 27.69 -21.71
C MET A 158 9.34 28.15 -20.67
N VAL A 159 9.03 29.44 -20.64
CA VAL A 159 8.05 30.05 -19.76
C VAL A 159 6.68 29.39 -20.00
N LYS A 160 6.25 29.24 -21.25
CA LYS A 160 4.98 28.62 -21.65
C LYS A 160 4.94 27.13 -21.30
N ASN A 161 6.06 26.42 -21.44
CA ASN A 161 6.18 25.02 -21.04
C ASN A 161 6.03 24.85 -19.52
N ILE A 162 6.70 25.64 -18.71
CA ILE A 162 6.56 25.62 -17.26
C ILE A 162 5.13 25.97 -16.86
N GLN A 163 4.56 27.02 -17.46
CA GLN A 163 3.16 27.42 -17.22
C GLN A 163 2.19 26.29 -17.52
N ASN A 164 2.36 25.58 -18.64
CA ASN A 164 1.55 24.44 -19.03
C ASN A 164 1.72 23.25 -18.08
N LEU A 165 2.95 22.95 -17.63
CA LEU A 165 3.22 21.91 -16.65
C LEU A 165 2.52 22.19 -15.32
N VAL A 166 2.62 23.44 -14.84
CA VAL A 166 1.93 23.88 -13.62
C VAL A 166 0.41 23.79 -13.78
N LYS A 167 -0.13 24.30 -14.89
CA LYS A 167 -1.57 24.26 -15.20
C LYS A 167 -2.07 22.82 -15.28
N LYS A 168 -1.36 21.93 -16.00
CA LYS A 168 -1.69 20.50 -16.13
C LYS A 168 -1.71 19.80 -14.78
N HIS A 169 -0.74 20.11 -13.89
CA HIS A 169 -0.74 19.54 -12.54
C HIS A 169 -2.04 19.82 -11.75
N PHE A 170 -2.59 21.03 -11.85
CA PHE A 170 -3.85 21.40 -11.18
C PHE A 170 -5.08 20.90 -11.92
N LEU A 171 -5.06 20.83 -13.25
CA LEU A 171 -6.11 20.18 -14.05
C LEU A 171 -6.24 18.70 -13.65
N ASP A 172 -5.11 17.98 -13.50
CA ASP A 172 -5.10 16.57 -13.09
C ASP A 172 -5.60 16.37 -11.64
N LYS A 173 -5.67 17.44 -10.84
CA LYS A 173 -6.26 17.45 -9.49
C LYS A 173 -7.73 17.90 -9.46
N GLY A 174 -8.33 18.19 -10.62
CA GLY A 174 -9.74 18.60 -10.77
C GLY A 174 -9.99 20.11 -10.68
N PHE A 175 -8.96 20.95 -10.76
CA PHE A 175 -9.09 22.41 -10.81
C PHE A 175 -9.17 22.89 -12.27
N ARG A 176 -10.32 22.63 -12.93
CA ARG A 176 -10.51 22.92 -14.37
C ARG A 176 -10.30 24.40 -14.71
N ASN A 177 -10.75 25.29 -13.84
CA ASN A 177 -10.70 26.74 -14.05
C ASN A 177 -9.41 27.38 -13.50
N CYS A 178 -8.33 26.60 -13.35
CA CYS A 178 -7.03 27.08 -12.87
C CYS A 178 -6.42 28.02 -13.92
N THR A 179 -6.03 29.23 -13.46
CA THR A 179 -5.24 30.19 -14.23
C THR A 179 -3.86 30.35 -13.63
N VAL A 180 -2.86 30.48 -14.49
CA VAL A 180 -1.48 30.65 -14.10
C VAL A 180 -0.95 31.87 -14.84
N GLN A 181 -0.63 32.91 -14.13
CA GLN A 181 0.00 34.11 -14.68
C GLN A 181 1.50 34.09 -14.32
N VAL A 182 2.34 34.53 -15.23
CA VAL A 182 3.78 34.51 -15.05
C VAL A 182 4.32 35.92 -15.18
N GLN A 183 5.19 36.29 -14.25
CA GLN A 183 5.92 37.56 -14.27
C GLN A 183 7.41 37.24 -14.16
N GLN A 184 8.19 37.88 -15.01
CA GLN A 184 9.66 37.84 -14.96
C GLN A 184 10.13 39.04 -14.16
N ILE A 185 10.96 38.79 -13.15
CA ILE A 185 11.56 39.85 -12.30
C ILE A 185 13.09 39.72 -12.40
N ALA A 186 13.76 40.77 -12.81
CA ALA A 186 15.23 40.82 -12.88
C ALA A 186 15.83 40.62 -11.48
N ASP A 187 16.91 39.87 -11.39
CA ASP A 187 17.69 39.73 -10.16
C ASP A 187 18.54 40.94 -9.94
N THR A 188 18.35 41.65 -8.84
CA THR A 188 19.09 42.87 -8.51
C THR A 188 20.53 42.59 -8.05
N ILE A 189 20.83 41.36 -7.64
CA ILE A 189 22.15 41.00 -7.10
C ILE A 189 22.99 40.31 -8.17
N ARG A 190 22.40 39.49 -9.03
CA ARG A 190 23.12 38.72 -10.06
C ARG A 190 22.81 39.27 -11.44
N VAL A 191 23.82 39.81 -12.07
CA VAL A 191 23.73 40.36 -13.45
C VAL A 191 23.30 39.23 -14.40
N ASN A 192 22.42 39.54 -15.36
CA ASN A 192 21.87 38.64 -16.37
C ASN A 192 21.13 37.41 -15.79
N ASN A 193 20.51 37.54 -14.59
CA ASN A 193 19.64 36.53 -13.98
C ASN A 193 18.27 37.13 -13.72
N ALA A 194 17.24 36.26 -13.75
CA ALA A 194 15.88 36.65 -13.42
C ALA A 194 15.15 35.52 -12.66
N ALA A 195 14.18 35.97 -11.88
CA ALA A 195 13.22 35.07 -11.23
C ALA A 195 11.93 35.01 -12.03
N LEU A 196 11.32 33.82 -12.14
CA LEU A 196 9.96 33.66 -12.65
C LEU A 196 8.99 33.47 -11.49
N VAL A 197 8.03 34.39 -11.40
CA VAL A 197 6.96 34.38 -10.38
C VAL A 197 5.67 33.88 -11.04
N PHE A 198 5.20 32.73 -10.61
CA PHE A 198 3.96 32.11 -11.05
C PHE A 198 2.87 32.42 -10.05
N ASN A 199 1.91 33.27 -10.43
CA ASN A 199 0.71 33.55 -9.65
C ASN A 199 -0.40 32.59 -10.08
N ILE A 200 -0.73 31.62 -9.21
CA ILE A 200 -1.62 30.51 -9.49
C ILE A 200 -2.95 30.76 -8.80
N SER A 201 -4.01 30.90 -9.56
CA SER A 201 -5.37 30.95 -9.07
C SER A 201 -6.06 29.61 -9.38
N LYS A 202 -6.19 28.76 -8.37
CA LYS A 202 -6.75 27.41 -8.55
C LYS A 202 -8.28 27.42 -8.78
N LYS A 203 -8.98 28.44 -8.26
CA LYS A 203 -10.42 28.46 -8.14
C LYS A 203 -10.98 27.19 -7.44
N ALA A 204 -12.30 26.92 -7.57
CA ALA A 204 -12.91 25.71 -7.00
C ALA A 204 -12.64 24.48 -7.85
N LYS A 205 -12.67 23.30 -7.22
CA LYS A 205 -12.68 22.03 -7.96
C LYS A 205 -14.03 21.86 -8.63
N VAL A 206 -14.01 21.53 -9.91
CA VAL A 206 -15.22 21.28 -10.67
C VAL A 206 -15.74 19.87 -10.34
N LYS A 207 -17.03 19.76 -10.04
CA LYS A 207 -17.75 18.52 -9.75
C LYS A 207 -18.70 18.17 -10.88
N ILE A 208 -18.98 16.89 -11.00
CA ILE A 208 -19.95 16.37 -11.95
C ILE A 208 -21.31 16.34 -11.26
N ASN A 209 -22.25 17.09 -11.77
CA ASN A 209 -23.62 17.14 -11.26
C ASN A 209 -24.43 15.97 -11.83
N ASP A 210 -24.35 15.74 -13.14
CA ASP A 210 -25.13 14.73 -13.85
C ASP A 210 -24.33 14.16 -15.03
N ILE A 211 -24.58 12.88 -15.37
CA ILE A 211 -24.01 12.21 -16.55
C ILE A 211 -25.17 11.56 -17.31
N GLN A 212 -25.49 12.07 -18.46
CA GLN A 212 -26.53 11.55 -19.35
C GLN A 212 -25.90 10.66 -20.41
N LEU A 213 -26.49 9.49 -20.62
CA LEU A 213 -26.04 8.50 -21.57
C LEU A 213 -27.17 8.27 -22.60
N ASN A 214 -26.94 8.72 -23.81
CA ASN A 214 -27.91 8.58 -24.90
C ASN A 214 -27.50 7.47 -25.87
N GLY A 215 -28.50 6.79 -26.48
CA GLY A 215 -28.29 5.78 -27.54
C GLY A 215 -28.00 4.37 -27.01
N ILE A 216 -28.33 4.11 -25.75
CA ILE A 216 -28.28 2.79 -25.11
C ILE A 216 -29.72 2.30 -24.94
N ASN A 217 -30.04 1.13 -25.46
CA ASN A 217 -31.41 0.58 -25.46
C ASN A 217 -31.52 -0.73 -24.68
N GLU A 218 -30.50 -1.61 -24.75
CA GLU A 218 -30.60 -2.98 -24.21
C GLU A 218 -29.94 -3.15 -22.84
N LEU A 219 -28.90 -2.40 -22.55
CA LEU A 219 -28.22 -2.50 -21.28
C LEU A 219 -28.69 -1.41 -20.32
N PRO A 220 -28.93 -1.72 -19.04
CA PRO A 220 -29.32 -0.71 -18.06
C PRO A 220 -28.20 0.32 -17.84
N GLU A 221 -28.53 1.59 -17.99
CA GLU A 221 -27.61 2.73 -17.93
C GLU A 221 -26.73 2.72 -16.68
N TRP A 222 -27.31 2.41 -15.52
CA TRP A 222 -26.55 2.36 -14.25
C TRP A 222 -25.42 1.34 -14.25
N LYS A 223 -25.56 0.21 -14.98
CA LYS A 223 -24.47 -0.79 -15.11
C LYS A 223 -23.31 -0.22 -15.90
N ILE A 224 -23.61 0.50 -16.98
CA ILE A 224 -22.62 1.13 -17.87
C ILE A 224 -21.88 2.25 -17.10
N LEU A 225 -22.62 3.19 -16.50
CA LEU A 225 -22.07 4.28 -15.69
C LEU A 225 -21.29 3.77 -14.47
N SER A 226 -21.61 2.57 -13.97
CA SER A 226 -20.84 1.94 -12.89
C SER A 226 -19.39 1.67 -13.27
N LYS A 227 -19.08 1.50 -14.57
CA LYS A 227 -17.72 1.24 -15.08
C LYS A 227 -16.86 2.48 -15.13
N MET A 228 -17.46 3.65 -15.20
CA MET A 228 -16.78 4.94 -15.12
C MET A 228 -16.38 5.26 -13.68
N LYS A 229 -15.36 4.54 -13.18
CA LYS A 229 -14.96 4.60 -11.74
C LYS A 229 -14.36 5.94 -11.33
N GLY A 230 -13.69 6.63 -12.26
CA GLY A 230 -13.03 7.92 -12.02
C GLY A 230 -13.93 9.13 -12.26
N THR A 231 -15.09 8.92 -12.92
CA THR A 231 -16.05 9.95 -13.33
C THR A 231 -17.39 9.58 -12.73
N LYS A 232 -17.76 10.23 -11.62
CA LYS A 232 -18.99 9.93 -10.85
C LYS A 232 -19.78 11.19 -10.54
N GLU A 233 -21.09 11.08 -10.64
CA GLU A 233 -22.04 12.11 -10.24
C GLU A 233 -22.02 12.38 -8.74
N LYS A 234 -22.47 13.56 -8.37
CA LYS A 234 -22.71 13.96 -7.00
C LYS A 234 -23.90 13.18 -6.43
N ALA A 235 -23.70 12.37 -5.39
CA ALA A 235 -24.77 11.67 -4.70
C ALA A 235 -24.61 11.80 -3.17
N PRO A 236 -25.72 11.94 -2.41
CA PRO A 236 -25.70 12.20 -0.97
C PRO A 236 -24.97 11.12 -0.15
N LEU A 237 -25.10 9.85 -0.55
CA LEU A 237 -24.49 8.70 0.12
C LEU A 237 -23.05 8.40 -0.33
N ARG A 238 -22.48 9.16 -1.27
CA ARG A 238 -21.11 8.94 -1.77
C ARG A 238 -20.08 9.80 -1.02
N ILE A 239 -19.93 9.58 0.28
CA ILE A 239 -19.02 10.35 1.15
C ILE A 239 -17.55 10.13 0.75
N PHE A 240 -17.18 8.91 0.31
CA PHE A 240 -15.78 8.51 0.06
C PHE A 240 -15.35 8.57 -1.42
N THR A 241 -16.26 8.77 -2.37
CA THR A 241 -15.92 8.92 -3.78
C THR A 241 -16.23 10.34 -4.25
N PRO A 242 -15.23 11.22 -4.31
CA PRO A 242 -15.47 12.59 -4.73
C PRO A 242 -15.87 12.68 -6.21
N SER A 243 -16.97 13.37 -6.49
CA SER A 243 -17.50 13.65 -7.83
C SER A 243 -16.70 14.72 -8.60
N LYS A 244 -15.36 14.69 -8.51
CA LYS A 244 -14.47 15.67 -9.16
C LYS A 244 -14.27 15.30 -10.63
N PHE A 245 -14.39 16.28 -11.52
CA PHE A 245 -14.03 16.09 -12.91
C PHE A 245 -12.51 16.15 -13.09
N ILE A 246 -11.91 15.06 -13.61
CA ILE A 246 -10.49 14.96 -13.95
C ILE A 246 -10.41 14.45 -15.38
N THR A 247 -9.91 15.27 -16.29
CA THR A 247 -9.89 15.01 -17.74
C THR A 247 -9.21 13.68 -18.10
N LYS A 248 -8.09 13.34 -17.45
CA LYS A 248 -7.39 12.08 -17.67
C LYS A 248 -8.26 10.87 -17.31
N LYS A 249 -8.91 10.91 -16.13
CA LYS A 249 -9.81 9.83 -15.69
C LYS A 249 -11.05 9.70 -16.56
N TYR A 250 -11.57 10.81 -17.01
CA TYR A 250 -12.70 10.83 -17.92
C TYR A 250 -12.37 10.14 -19.26
N LYS A 251 -11.17 10.39 -19.80
CA LYS A 251 -10.69 9.71 -21.02
C LYS A 251 -10.58 8.20 -20.80
N GLU A 252 -9.92 7.78 -19.72
CA GLU A 252 -9.79 6.37 -19.33
C GLU A 252 -11.17 5.70 -19.09
N ASP A 253 -12.12 6.43 -18.53
CA ASP A 253 -13.46 5.90 -18.25
C ASP A 253 -14.31 5.77 -19.51
N LYS A 254 -14.14 6.65 -20.52
CA LYS A 254 -14.74 6.47 -21.85
C LYS A 254 -14.25 5.17 -22.53
N GLU A 255 -12.94 4.90 -22.47
CA GLU A 255 -12.36 3.66 -22.99
C GLU A 255 -12.93 2.43 -22.26
N LYS A 256 -13.05 2.49 -20.92
CA LYS A 256 -13.67 1.41 -20.12
C LYS A 256 -15.15 1.20 -20.42
N LEU A 257 -15.86 2.28 -20.74
CA LEU A 257 -17.27 2.20 -21.13
C LEU A 257 -17.40 1.41 -22.44
N VAL A 258 -16.64 1.77 -23.48
CA VAL A 258 -16.63 1.05 -24.76
C VAL A 258 -16.19 -0.40 -24.57
N ALA A 259 -15.10 -0.62 -23.81
CA ALA A 259 -14.63 -1.99 -23.50
C ALA A 259 -15.70 -2.83 -22.78
N TYR A 260 -16.50 -2.21 -21.91
CA TYR A 260 -17.62 -2.91 -21.26
C TYR A 260 -18.74 -3.27 -22.24
N LEU A 261 -19.07 -2.41 -23.19
CA LEU A 261 -20.04 -2.70 -24.26
C LEU A 261 -19.53 -3.85 -25.13
N ASN A 262 -18.26 -3.79 -25.57
CA ASN A 262 -17.64 -4.85 -26.36
C ASN A 262 -17.64 -6.19 -25.60
N LYS A 263 -17.39 -6.17 -24.31
CA LYS A 263 -17.45 -7.37 -23.44
C LYS A 263 -18.84 -8.01 -23.37
N ASN A 264 -19.90 -7.25 -23.62
CA ASN A 264 -21.28 -7.74 -23.66
C ASN A 264 -21.76 -8.05 -25.07
N GLY A 265 -20.87 -8.12 -26.05
CA GLY A 265 -21.17 -8.50 -27.42
C GLY A 265 -21.38 -7.33 -28.40
N TYR A 266 -21.38 -6.11 -27.93
CA TYR A 266 -21.61 -4.93 -28.77
C TYR A 266 -20.29 -4.50 -29.45
N ARG A 267 -19.84 -5.28 -30.44
CA ARG A 267 -18.54 -5.11 -31.12
C ARG A 267 -18.37 -3.72 -31.74
N ASN A 268 -19.44 -3.17 -32.30
CA ASN A 268 -19.43 -1.91 -33.02
C ASN A 268 -19.80 -0.71 -32.11
N ALA A 269 -19.82 -0.93 -30.80
CA ALA A 269 -20.13 0.13 -29.85
C ALA A 269 -19.05 1.22 -29.86
N GLN A 270 -19.49 2.47 -29.99
CA GLN A 270 -18.61 3.63 -29.99
C GLN A 270 -19.28 4.85 -29.37
N ILE A 271 -18.46 5.74 -28.81
CA ILE A 271 -18.93 7.06 -28.37
C ILE A 271 -18.85 7.97 -29.59
N VAL A 272 -20.01 8.36 -30.10
CA VAL A 272 -20.13 9.22 -31.28
C VAL A 272 -19.73 10.66 -30.96
N SER A 273 -20.19 11.15 -29.83
CA SER A 273 -19.81 12.47 -29.33
C SER A 273 -19.92 12.55 -27.82
N ASP A 274 -19.15 13.46 -27.24
CA ASP A 274 -19.27 13.81 -25.84
C ASP A 274 -19.29 15.33 -25.67
N SER A 275 -20.15 15.81 -24.80
CA SER A 275 -20.33 17.25 -24.53
C SER A 275 -20.31 17.51 -23.04
N ILE A 276 -19.62 18.59 -22.64
CA ILE A 276 -19.49 18.99 -21.25
C ILE A 276 -20.10 20.39 -21.10
N TYR A 277 -21.22 20.47 -20.42
CA TYR A 277 -21.94 21.70 -20.16
C TYR A 277 -21.60 22.26 -18.78
N VAL A 278 -21.31 23.56 -18.72
CA VAL A 278 -21.07 24.27 -17.47
C VAL A 278 -22.42 24.66 -16.89
N VAL A 279 -22.73 24.14 -15.70
CA VAL A 279 -23.96 24.50 -14.96
C VAL A 279 -23.69 25.75 -14.14
N ASP A 280 -22.59 25.77 -13.43
CA ASP A 280 -22.07 26.90 -12.64
C ASP A 280 -20.55 26.82 -12.50
N ASP A 281 -19.94 27.76 -11.74
CA ASP A 281 -18.48 27.80 -11.52
C ASP A 281 -17.89 26.53 -10.90
N LYS A 282 -18.70 25.68 -10.30
CA LYS A 282 -18.29 24.50 -9.54
C LYS A 282 -18.85 23.18 -10.09
N ASN A 283 -19.86 23.22 -10.97
CA ASN A 283 -20.57 22.04 -11.44
C ASN A 283 -20.65 21.98 -12.97
N ILE A 284 -20.58 20.75 -13.51
CA ILE A 284 -20.74 20.45 -14.93
C ILE A 284 -21.70 19.29 -15.10
N ASN A 285 -22.39 19.25 -16.23
CA ASN A 285 -23.11 18.08 -16.75
C ASN A 285 -22.31 17.50 -17.91
N ILE A 286 -22.35 16.18 -18.06
CA ILE A 286 -21.71 15.45 -19.15
C ILE A 286 -22.81 14.74 -19.94
N VAL A 287 -22.80 14.89 -21.23
CA VAL A 287 -23.69 14.15 -22.15
C VAL A 287 -22.81 13.28 -23.05
N LEU A 288 -23.03 11.97 -23.01
CA LEU A 288 -22.37 10.99 -23.85
C LEU A 288 -23.37 10.41 -24.85
N ASN A 289 -23.14 10.63 -26.12
CA ASN A 289 -23.91 10.01 -27.19
C ASN A 289 -23.17 8.75 -27.65
N VAL A 290 -23.76 7.61 -27.39
CA VAL A 290 -23.16 6.28 -27.65
C VAL A 290 -24.00 5.56 -28.67
N THR A 291 -23.37 4.91 -29.62
CA THR A 291 -24.05 3.95 -30.50
C THR A 291 -23.70 2.55 -29.98
N GLU A 292 -24.70 1.80 -29.56
CA GLU A 292 -24.56 0.45 -29.03
C GLU A 292 -24.27 -0.56 -30.17
N GLY A 293 -24.97 -0.43 -31.27
CA GLY A 293 -24.91 -1.36 -32.39
C GLY A 293 -25.65 -2.67 -32.10
N LYS A 294 -25.45 -3.67 -32.95
CA LYS A 294 -25.99 -5.02 -32.77
C LYS A 294 -25.13 -5.82 -31.81
N ARG A 295 -25.75 -6.77 -31.13
CA ARG A 295 -25.07 -7.72 -30.29
C ARG A 295 -24.58 -8.90 -31.11
N PHE A 296 -23.30 -9.24 -30.98
CA PHE A 296 -22.67 -10.31 -31.77
C PHE A 296 -22.45 -11.58 -30.95
N TYR A 297 -22.44 -12.73 -31.65
CA TYR A 297 -22.26 -14.07 -31.10
C TYR A 297 -21.20 -14.83 -31.89
N TYR A 298 -20.51 -15.78 -31.23
CA TYR A 298 -19.62 -16.70 -31.92
C TYR A 298 -20.43 -17.73 -32.72
N ARG A 299 -20.13 -17.87 -34.02
CA ARG A 299 -20.77 -18.86 -34.91
C ARG A 299 -19.89 -20.08 -35.05
N ASN A 300 -18.72 -19.94 -35.63
CA ASN A 300 -17.76 -21.01 -35.82
C ASN A 300 -16.41 -20.61 -35.24
N ILE A 301 -15.73 -21.55 -34.56
CA ILE A 301 -14.37 -21.38 -34.09
C ILE A 301 -13.54 -22.50 -34.73
N THR A 302 -12.67 -22.12 -35.63
CA THR A 302 -11.79 -23.06 -36.37
C THR A 302 -10.35 -22.88 -35.90
N TRP A 303 -9.57 -23.94 -36.05
CA TRP A 303 -8.18 -23.99 -35.66
C TRP A 303 -7.31 -24.23 -36.86
N SER A 304 -6.20 -23.51 -36.99
CA SER A 304 -5.19 -23.70 -38.05
C SER A 304 -3.78 -23.63 -37.45
N GLY A 305 -2.88 -24.45 -37.96
CA GLY A 305 -1.49 -24.52 -37.52
C GLY A 305 -1.23 -25.34 -36.25
N ASN A 306 -2.23 -26.05 -35.72
CA ASN A 306 -2.15 -26.90 -34.52
C ASN A 306 -1.75 -28.37 -34.89
N TYR A 307 -0.54 -28.57 -35.39
CA TYR A 307 -0.08 -29.88 -35.88
C TYR A 307 0.23 -30.86 -34.72
N LEU A 308 0.64 -30.35 -33.55
CA LEU A 308 1.07 -31.14 -32.39
C LEU A 308 -0.07 -31.45 -31.42
N ARG A 309 -1.16 -30.69 -31.45
CA ARG A 309 -2.25 -30.79 -30.48
C ARG A 309 -3.62 -30.89 -31.16
N ASN A 310 -4.49 -31.73 -30.61
CA ASN A 310 -5.82 -31.90 -31.14
C ASN A 310 -6.70 -30.66 -30.93
N ALA A 311 -7.42 -30.26 -32.01
CA ALA A 311 -8.36 -29.13 -32.00
C ALA A 311 -9.44 -29.27 -30.91
N ASP A 312 -9.95 -30.51 -30.68
CA ASP A 312 -10.97 -30.74 -29.63
C ASP A 312 -10.47 -30.41 -28.20
N THR A 313 -9.22 -30.80 -27.94
CA THR A 313 -8.58 -30.46 -26.62
C THR A 313 -8.39 -28.97 -26.48
N LEU A 314 -7.96 -28.28 -27.55
CA LEU A 314 -7.79 -26.83 -27.55
C LEU A 314 -9.14 -26.10 -27.37
N ALA A 315 -10.20 -26.58 -28.02
CA ALA A 315 -11.55 -26.06 -27.87
C ALA A 315 -12.09 -26.25 -26.42
N LEU A 316 -11.78 -27.39 -25.80
CA LEU A 316 -12.14 -27.66 -24.40
C LEU A 316 -11.44 -26.67 -23.45
N ILE A 317 -10.15 -26.42 -23.64
CA ILE A 317 -9.37 -25.47 -22.83
C ILE A 317 -9.88 -24.04 -23.07
N LEU A 318 -10.13 -23.66 -24.32
CA LEU A 318 -10.67 -22.37 -24.70
C LEU A 318 -12.02 -22.13 -24.03
N GLY A 319 -12.89 -23.16 -23.98
CA GLY A 319 -14.19 -23.14 -23.32
C GLY A 319 -15.18 -22.12 -23.88
N VAL A 320 -14.98 -21.63 -25.11
CA VAL A 320 -15.90 -20.77 -25.85
C VAL A 320 -16.66 -21.63 -26.88
N LYS A 321 -17.98 -21.47 -26.93
CA LYS A 321 -18.87 -22.31 -27.74
C LYS A 321 -19.62 -21.49 -28.78
N LYS A 322 -20.10 -22.16 -29.82
CA LYS A 322 -21.05 -21.57 -30.77
C LYS A 322 -22.30 -21.06 -30.04
N GLY A 323 -22.71 -19.83 -30.34
CA GLY A 323 -23.81 -19.13 -29.69
C GLY A 323 -23.47 -18.37 -28.43
N ASP A 324 -22.23 -18.49 -27.93
CA ASP A 324 -21.77 -17.61 -26.83
C ASP A 324 -21.67 -16.16 -27.30
N ILE A 325 -21.85 -15.24 -26.37
CA ILE A 325 -21.71 -13.81 -26.63
C ILE A 325 -20.28 -13.48 -27.04
N TYR A 326 -20.13 -12.74 -28.12
CA TYR A 326 -18.82 -12.26 -28.57
C TYR A 326 -18.17 -11.37 -27.48
N ASN A 327 -17.02 -11.82 -26.97
CA ASN A 327 -16.27 -11.15 -25.93
C ASN A 327 -14.76 -11.28 -26.19
N PRO A 328 -14.14 -10.32 -26.89
CA PRO A 328 -12.73 -10.41 -27.25
C PRO A 328 -11.79 -10.38 -26.02
N GLU A 329 -12.15 -9.68 -24.96
CA GLU A 329 -11.37 -9.65 -23.71
C GLU A 329 -11.33 -11.02 -23.02
N GLU A 330 -12.46 -11.73 -23.00
CA GLU A 330 -12.54 -13.09 -22.44
C GLU A 330 -11.80 -14.10 -23.32
N LEU A 331 -11.95 -13.99 -24.62
CA LEU A 331 -11.25 -14.82 -25.60
C LEU A 331 -9.72 -14.68 -25.41
N GLU A 332 -9.20 -13.46 -25.34
CA GLU A 332 -7.77 -13.21 -25.10
C GLU A 332 -7.30 -13.78 -23.76
N LYS A 333 -8.11 -13.69 -22.72
CA LYS A 333 -7.81 -14.32 -21.42
C LYS A 333 -7.81 -15.83 -21.45
N LYS A 334 -8.59 -16.44 -22.33
CA LYS A 334 -8.59 -17.90 -22.53
C LYS A 334 -7.40 -18.35 -23.37
N ILE A 335 -6.88 -17.46 -24.22
CA ILE A 335 -5.65 -17.73 -25.00
C ILE A 335 -4.40 -17.53 -24.14
N ASN A 336 -4.27 -16.37 -23.46
CA ASN A 336 -3.05 -15.90 -22.79
C ASN A 336 -3.25 -15.47 -21.33
N GLY A 337 -4.23 -16.01 -20.63
CA GLY A 337 -4.64 -15.52 -19.30
C GLY A 337 -3.88 -16.13 -18.14
N LYS A 338 -4.57 -16.99 -17.40
CA LYS A 338 -4.02 -17.60 -16.19
C LYS A 338 -3.21 -18.85 -16.56
N PRO A 339 -1.98 -18.99 -16.00
CA PRO A 339 -1.21 -20.22 -16.13
C PRO A 339 -2.05 -21.47 -15.82
N GLN A 340 -1.81 -22.56 -16.54
CA GLN A 340 -2.51 -23.86 -16.48
C GLN A 340 -4.00 -23.83 -16.90
N GLN A 341 -4.58 -22.67 -17.24
CA GLN A 341 -6.00 -22.53 -17.61
C GLN A 341 -6.19 -21.87 -18.98
N ASP A 342 -5.13 -21.67 -19.72
CA ASP A 342 -5.13 -21.04 -21.04
C ASP A 342 -4.44 -21.88 -22.10
N VAL A 343 -4.76 -21.59 -23.36
CA VAL A 343 -4.21 -22.30 -24.53
C VAL A 343 -2.69 -22.14 -24.62
N SER A 344 -2.17 -20.95 -24.33
CA SER A 344 -0.73 -20.69 -24.36
C SER A 344 0.04 -21.54 -23.36
N SER A 345 -0.47 -21.69 -22.13
CA SER A 345 0.20 -22.50 -21.11
C SER A 345 0.25 -23.97 -21.51
N TYR A 346 -0.79 -24.48 -22.18
CA TYR A 346 -0.82 -25.87 -22.65
C TYR A 346 0.32 -26.23 -23.61
N TYR A 347 0.81 -25.26 -24.39
CA TYR A 347 1.99 -25.42 -25.24
C TYR A 347 3.27 -25.01 -24.52
N MET A 348 3.26 -23.83 -23.89
CA MET A 348 4.48 -23.24 -23.33
C MET A 348 5.00 -24.01 -22.11
N ASP A 349 4.16 -24.72 -21.38
CA ASP A 349 4.58 -25.58 -20.26
C ASP A 349 5.26 -26.88 -20.73
N ASP A 350 5.11 -27.24 -22.01
CA ASP A 350 5.85 -28.32 -22.68
C ASP A 350 7.04 -27.82 -23.52
N GLY A 351 7.47 -26.59 -23.29
CA GLY A 351 8.68 -26.03 -23.87
C GLY A 351 8.51 -25.19 -25.14
N TYR A 352 7.31 -25.05 -25.68
CA TYR A 352 7.09 -24.29 -26.93
C TYR A 352 7.11 -22.78 -26.67
N LEU A 353 8.29 -22.24 -26.38
CA LEU A 353 8.51 -20.82 -26.01
C LEU A 353 7.99 -19.85 -27.10
N TYR A 354 8.08 -20.21 -28.33
CA TYR A 354 7.71 -19.36 -29.48
C TYR A 354 6.24 -19.54 -29.91
N PHE A 355 5.46 -20.25 -29.08
CA PHE A 355 4.04 -20.41 -29.34
C PHE A 355 3.32 -19.07 -29.40
N SER A 356 2.49 -18.91 -30.42
CA SER A 356 1.54 -17.82 -30.53
C SER A 356 0.20 -18.32 -31.06
N CYS A 357 -0.88 -17.76 -30.56
CA CYS A 357 -2.23 -18.02 -31.01
C CYS A 357 -2.93 -16.69 -31.24
N GLN A 358 -3.37 -16.41 -32.45
CA GLN A 358 -4.03 -15.18 -32.85
C GLN A 358 -5.48 -15.48 -33.29
N PRO A 359 -6.49 -14.91 -32.61
CA PRO A 359 -7.87 -14.99 -33.07
C PRO A 359 -8.09 -14.02 -34.22
N ILE A 360 -8.49 -14.55 -35.38
CA ILE A 360 -8.76 -13.79 -36.60
C ILE A 360 -10.25 -13.90 -36.94
N GLU A 361 -10.94 -12.77 -37.07
CA GLU A 361 -12.30 -12.74 -37.58
C GLU A 361 -12.28 -13.00 -39.07
N THR A 362 -12.84 -14.12 -39.50
CA THR A 362 -12.84 -14.55 -40.91
C THR A 362 -14.10 -14.17 -41.67
N ALA A 363 -15.26 -14.18 -41.02
CA ALA A 363 -16.52 -13.79 -41.58
C ALA A 363 -17.49 -13.21 -40.55
N ILE A 364 -18.34 -12.31 -41.00
CA ILE A 364 -19.46 -11.74 -40.24
C ILE A 364 -20.74 -11.95 -41.05
N ASP A 365 -21.68 -12.66 -40.47
CA ASP A 365 -22.98 -12.94 -41.06
C ASP A 365 -24.07 -12.51 -40.09
N GLY A 366 -24.73 -11.39 -40.41
CA GLY A 366 -25.78 -10.78 -39.60
C GLY A 366 -25.31 -10.29 -38.23
N ASP A 367 -25.51 -11.11 -37.22
CA ASP A 367 -25.06 -10.90 -35.80
C ASP A 367 -24.06 -11.93 -35.33
N SER A 368 -23.51 -12.72 -36.23
CA SER A 368 -22.69 -13.87 -35.94
C SER A 368 -21.29 -13.72 -36.53
N ILE A 369 -20.27 -14.11 -35.80
CA ILE A 369 -18.86 -13.96 -36.15
C ILE A 369 -18.18 -15.35 -36.20
N ASP A 370 -17.44 -15.61 -37.28
CA ASP A 370 -16.54 -16.76 -37.40
C ASP A 370 -15.12 -16.33 -37.00
N ILE A 371 -14.50 -17.13 -36.15
CA ILE A 371 -13.14 -16.90 -35.66
C ILE A 371 -12.23 -18.05 -36.08
N GLU A 372 -11.11 -17.75 -36.74
CA GLU A 372 -10.01 -18.65 -36.95
C GLU A 372 -8.95 -18.44 -35.88
N MET A 373 -8.69 -19.47 -35.08
CA MET A 373 -7.59 -19.50 -34.10
C MET A 373 -6.32 -19.93 -34.84
N ARG A 374 -5.53 -18.94 -35.26
CA ARG A 374 -4.28 -19.21 -36.02
C ARG A 374 -3.12 -19.43 -35.07
N ILE A 375 -2.60 -20.65 -35.06
CA ILE A 375 -1.51 -21.09 -34.19
C ILE A 375 -0.20 -21.14 -34.96
N THR A 376 0.84 -20.66 -34.27
CA THR A 376 2.23 -20.94 -34.61
C THR A 376 2.85 -21.64 -33.42
N GLU A 377 3.17 -22.94 -33.57
CA GLU A 377 3.64 -23.77 -32.44
C GLU A 377 5.10 -23.48 -32.07
N GLY A 378 5.95 -23.27 -33.07
CA GLY A 378 7.38 -23.04 -32.89
C GLY A 378 8.16 -24.31 -32.53
N LYS A 379 9.41 -24.13 -32.08
CA LYS A 379 10.27 -25.22 -31.60
C LYS A 379 10.26 -25.27 -30.07
N GLN A 380 10.44 -26.47 -29.51
CA GLN A 380 10.68 -26.65 -28.09
C GLN A 380 12.02 -26.02 -27.68
N ALA A 381 12.03 -25.31 -26.54
CA ALA A 381 13.22 -24.73 -25.94
C ALA A 381 13.51 -25.38 -24.60
N THR A 382 14.77 -25.75 -24.39
CA THR A 382 15.27 -26.21 -23.08
C THR A 382 16.02 -25.07 -22.40
N ILE A 383 15.86 -24.93 -21.10
CA ILE A 383 16.54 -23.90 -20.30
C ILE A 383 18.03 -24.27 -20.21
N ASN A 384 18.90 -23.41 -20.71
CA ASN A 384 20.34 -23.58 -20.61
C ASN A 384 20.86 -23.00 -19.26
N LYS A 385 20.58 -21.72 -18.99
CA LYS A 385 21.14 -21.01 -17.85
C LYS A 385 20.12 -20.04 -17.25
N ILE A 386 20.22 -19.86 -15.92
CA ILE A 386 19.52 -18.79 -15.23
C ILE A 386 20.53 -17.68 -14.90
N ILE A 387 20.18 -16.44 -15.26
CA ILE A 387 20.98 -15.24 -15.00
C ILE A 387 20.18 -14.33 -14.09
N LEU A 388 20.79 -13.86 -13.01
CA LEU A 388 20.17 -12.98 -12.05
C LEU A 388 20.87 -11.63 -12.06
N ASN A 389 20.10 -10.56 -12.22
CA ASN A 389 20.61 -9.19 -12.29
C ASN A 389 19.88 -8.29 -11.29
N GLY A 390 20.62 -7.42 -10.57
CA GLY A 390 20.05 -6.38 -9.71
C GLY A 390 19.93 -6.72 -8.22
N ASN A 391 20.31 -7.91 -7.79
CA ASN A 391 20.34 -8.33 -6.38
C ASN A 391 21.65 -7.93 -5.69
N THR A 392 21.85 -6.65 -5.49
CA THR A 392 23.12 -6.10 -4.97
C THR A 392 23.40 -6.40 -3.48
N LYS A 393 22.35 -6.61 -2.68
CA LYS A 393 22.42 -6.89 -1.25
C LYS A 393 22.05 -8.34 -0.91
N THR A 394 21.14 -8.91 -1.71
CA THR A 394 20.63 -10.28 -1.53
C THR A 394 21.54 -11.26 -2.24
N SER A 395 22.00 -12.28 -1.55
CA SER A 395 22.84 -13.33 -2.11
C SER A 395 22.09 -14.16 -3.17
N ASP A 396 22.78 -14.56 -4.23
CA ASP A 396 22.18 -15.31 -5.36
C ASP A 396 21.45 -16.57 -4.90
N HIS A 397 22.02 -17.33 -3.95
CA HIS A 397 21.40 -18.55 -3.45
C HIS A 397 20.02 -18.34 -2.83
N VAL A 398 19.74 -17.13 -2.27
CA VAL A 398 18.43 -16.78 -1.71
C VAL A 398 17.39 -16.62 -2.80
N VAL A 399 17.78 -16.09 -3.95
CA VAL A 399 16.89 -15.90 -5.09
C VAL A 399 16.74 -17.20 -5.89
N LEU A 400 17.85 -17.86 -6.20
CA LEU A 400 17.88 -19.07 -7.02
C LEU A 400 17.10 -20.24 -6.41
N ARG A 401 17.05 -20.36 -5.07
CA ARG A 401 16.25 -21.40 -4.40
C ARG A 401 14.72 -21.23 -4.56
N GLU A 402 14.27 -20.00 -4.84
CA GLU A 402 12.85 -19.70 -5.07
C GLU A 402 12.46 -19.81 -6.57
N ILE A 403 13.45 -19.96 -7.46
CA ILE A 403 13.22 -20.07 -8.90
C ILE A 403 12.83 -21.52 -9.23
N LEU A 404 11.68 -21.67 -9.89
CA LEU A 404 11.15 -22.98 -10.31
C LEU A 404 11.76 -23.42 -11.63
N THR A 405 12.04 -22.49 -12.55
CA THR A 405 12.73 -22.77 -13.82
C THR A 405 14.17 -23.18 -13.57
N LYS A 406 14.56 -24.38 -13.99
CA LYS A 406 15.91 -24.91 -13.74
C LYS A 406 16.62 -25.26 -15.03
N PRO A 407 17.95 -25.09 -15.12
CA PRO A 407 18.74 -25.55 -16.25
C PRO A 407 18.49 -27.04 -16.55
N GLY A 408 18.43 -27.38 -17.83
CA GLY A 408 18.14 -28.72 -18.32
C GLY A 408 16.65 -29.10 -18.39
N GLN A 409 15.75 -28.30 -17.86
CA GLN A 409 14.30 -28.50 -17.98
C GLN A 409 13.76 -27.81 -19.22
N LYS A 410 12.63 -28.30 -19.74
CA LYS A 410 11.86 -27.59 -20.77
C LYS A 410 11.38 -26.25 -20.22
N PHE A 411 11.27 -25.26 -21.10
CA PHE A 411 10.65 -23.99 -20.74
C PHE A 411 9.19 -24.19 -20.27
N SER A 412 8.80 -23.51 -19.22
CA SER A 412 7.43 -23.50 -18.71
C SER A 412 6.99 -22.07 -18.37
N LYS A 413 5.90 -21.62 -19.00
CA LYS A 413 5.24 -20.34 -18.72
C LYS A 413 4.73 -20.29 -17.28
N THR A 414 4.14 -21.39 -16.82
CA THR A 414 3.62 -21.52 -15.47
C THR A 414 4.72 -21.35 -14.44
N ASP A 415 5.83 -22.07 -14.57
CA ASP A 415 6.96 -21.97 -13.64
C ASP A 415 7.58 -20.58 -13.63
N LEU A 416 7.61 -19.91 -14.78
CA LEU A 416 8.12 -18.56 -14.89
C LEU A 416 7.22 -17.55 -14.15
N VAL A 417 5.90 -17.63 -14.32
CA VAL A 417 4.94 -16.76 -13.63
C VAL A 417 4.89 -17.05 -12.13
N GLU A 418 4.90 -18.33 -11.74
CA GLU A 418 4.95 -18.72 -10.32
C GLU A 418 6.26 -18.25 -9.66
N THR A 419 7.40 -18.32 -10.38
CA THR A 419 8.67 -17.75 -9.90
C THR A 419 8.56 -16.27 -9.60
N VAL A 420 7.99 -15.48 -10.52
CA VAL A 420 7.77 -14.04 -10.30
C VAL A 420 6.91 -13.78 -9.06
N GLN A 421 5.86 -14.60 -8.85
CA GLN A 421 5.01 -14.49 -7.67
C GLN A 421 5.78 -14.85 -6.38
N MET A 422 6.63 -15.89 -6.41
CA MET A 422 7.46 -16.28 -5.26
C MET A 422 8.47 -15.17 -4.91
N LEU A 423 9.19 -14.65 -5.91
CA LEU A 423 10.13 -13.54 -5.71
C LEU A 423 9.44 -12.28 -5.17
N SER A 424 8.22 -11.99 -5.64
CA SER A 424 7.40 -10.87 -5.13
C SER A 424 7.02 -11.06 -3.66
N LYS A 425 6.70 -12.31 -3.25
CA LYS A 425 6.34 -12.66 -1.86
C LYS A 425 7.49 -12.58 -0.87
N LEU A 426 8.74 -12.71 -1.34
CA LEU A 426 9.93 -12.51 -0.48
C LEU A 426 9.96 -11.11 0.14
N GLY A 427 9.40 -10.11 -0.55
CA GLY A 427 9.37 -8.74 -0.07
C GLY A 427 10.70 -7.98 -0.18
N TYR A 428 11.73 -8.58 -0.78
CA TYR A 428 13.06 -7.96 -0.97
C TYR A 428 13.12 -7.12 -2.24
N PHE A 429 12.29 -7.43 -3.23
CA PHE A 429 12.25 -6.81 -4.54
C PHE A 429 10.98 -6.01 -4.78
N ASP A 430 11.03 -5.02 -5.66
CA ASP A 430 9.84 -4.31 -6.13
C ASP A 430 9.06 -5.22 -7.09
N PRO A 431 7.83 -5.64 -6.76
CA PRO A 431 7.05 -6.55 -7.59
C PRO A 431 6.77 -6.04 -9.02
N GLN A 432 6.81 -4.71 -9.23
CA GLN A 432 6.58 -4.10 -10.55
C GLN A 432 7.84 -4.10 -11.43
N LYS A 433 8.99 -4.44 -10.84
CA LYS A 433 10.29 -4.42 -11.50
C LYS A 433 10.97 -5.80 -11.52
N ILE A 434 10.21 -6.85 -11.30
CA ILE A 434 10.66 -8.23 -11.52
C ILE A 434 10.30 -8.60 -12.95
N GLU A 435 11.30 -8.57 -13.83
CA GLU A 435 11.13 -8.85 -15.25
C GLU A 435 11.88 -10.13 -15.65
N PRO A 436 11.17 -11.24 -15.83
CA PRO A 436 11.77 -12.44 -16.43
C PRO A 436 11.89 -12.26 -17.93
N LYS A 437 13.08 -12.42 -18.48
CA LYS A 437 13.35 -12.26 -19.90
C LYS A 437 13.96 -13.56 -20.47
N PRO A 438 13.20 -14.36 -21.24
CA PRO A 438 13.78 -15.44 -21.99
C PRO A 438 14.67 -14.90 -23.13
N VAL A 439 15.91 -15.34 -23.17
CA VAL A 439 16.90 -14.95 -24.20
C VAL A 439 17.30 -16.20 -24.99
N PRO A 440 16.79 -16.33 -26.22
CA PRO A 440 17.12 -17.46 -27.09
C PRO A 440 18.61 -17.54 -27.39
N GLN A 441 19.12 -18.78 -27.51
CA GLN A 441 20.50 -19.07 -27.91
C GLN A 441 20.52 -19.70 -29.30
N ASN A 442 21.67 -19.65 -29.97
CA ASN A 442 21.83 -20.15 -31.33
C ASN A 442 21.69 -21.68 -31.42
N ASP A 443 21.86 -22.39 -30.31
CA ASP A 443 21.76 -23.86 -30.22
C ASP A 443 20.32 -24.36 -29.99
N GLY A 444 19.32 -23.45 -29.97
CA GLY A 444 17.92 -23.76 -29.72
C GLY A 444 17.55 -23.83 -28.24
N THR A 445 18.51 -23.59 -27.35
CA THR A 445 18.24 -23.44 -25.89
C THR A 445 17.83 -22.00 -25.54
N VAL A 446 17.39 -21.77 -24.29
CA VAL A 446 17.01 -20.47 -23.82
C VAL A 446 17.67 -20.16 -22.47
N ASN A 447 18.30 -19.00 -22.35
CA ASN A 447 18.68 -18.45 -21.05
C ASN A 447 17.51 -17.66 -20.49
N ILE A 448 17.26 -17.76 -19.16
CA ILE A 448 16.24 -16.94 -18.52
C ILE A 448 16.95 -15.91 -17.63
N GLU A 449 16.80 -14.65 -17.97
CA GLU A 449 17.34 -13.53 -17.20
C GLU A 449 16.23 -13.00 -16.28
N TYR A 450 16.47 -13.02 -14.96
CA TYR A 450 15.60 -12.38 -13.98
C TYR A 450 16.23 -11.04 -13.58
N ASN A 451 15.65 -9.94 -14.09
CA ASN A 451 16.02 -8.60 -13.69
C ASN A 451 15.17 -8.20 -12.50
N VAL A 452 15.81 -7.83 -11.38
CA VAL A 452 15.14 -7.45 -10.14
C VAL A 452 15.66 -6.10 -9.64
N GLU A 453 14.83 -5.33 -8.94
CA GLU A 453 15.26 -4.13 -8.24
C GLU A 453 14.97 -4.28 -6.75
N GLU A 454 16.01 -4.15 -5.92
CA GLU A 454 15.86 -4.27 -4.47
C GLU A 454 15.18 -3.06 -3.86
N LYS A 455 14.27 -3.30 -2.95
CA LYS A 455 13.62 -2.28 -2.13
C LYS A 455 14.03 -2.38 -0.66
N SER A 456 13.80 -1.31 0.11
CA SER A 456 13.94 -1.39 1.57
C SER A 456 12.92 -2.39 2.11
N ASN A 457 13.40 -3.35 2.89
CA ASN A 457 12.62 -4.46 3.42
C ASN A 457 12.62 -4.57 4.94
N ASP A 458 13.36 -3.69 5.62
CA ASP A 458 13.29 -3.57 7.07
C ASP A 458 12.02 -2.83 7.46
N ASN A 459 11.33 -3.34 8.47
CA ASN A 459 10.07 -2.80 8.90
C ASN A 459 10.14 -2.36 10.36
N ILE A 460 9.61 -1.16 10.63
CA ILE A 460 9.26 -0.74 11.98
C ILE A 460 7.81 -1.14 12.19
N GLU A 461 7.56 -2.01 13.16
CA GLU A 461 6.23 -2.42 13.57
C GLU A 461 5.74 -1.47 14.67
N LEU A 462 4.71 -0.71 14.37
CA LEU A 462 3.98 0.10 15.34
C LEU A 462 2.56 -0.42 15.38
N SER A 463 2.14 -0.96 16.51
CA SER A 463 0.76 -1.36 16.71
C SER A 463 0.27 -0.93 18.07
N GLY A 464 -1.05 -0.81 18.19
CA GLY A 464 -1.63 -0.45 19.46
C GLY A 464 -3.14 -0.62 19.43
N GLY A 465 -3.75 -0.41 20.58
CA GLY A 465 -5.19 -0.50 20.70
C GLY A 465 -5.63 -0.04 22.08
N TRP A 466 -6.94 0.01 22.23
CA TRP A 466 -7.57 0.25 23.50
C TRP A 466 -8.62 -0.82 23.77
N SER A 467 -8.54 -1.39 24.95
CA SER A 467 -9.52 -2.32 25.50
C SER A 467 -9.86 -1.89 26.93
N GLY A 468 -11.12 -1.97 27.32
CA GLY A 468 -11.61 -1.40 28.59
C GLY A 468 -10.71 -1.68 29.80
N ILE A 469 -10.47 -2.96 30.09
CA ILE A 469 -9.70 -3.39 31.27
C ILE A 469 -8.19 -3.22 31.07
N GLN A 470 -7.68 -3.56 29.91
CA GLN A 470 -6.23 -3.46 29.65
C GLN A 470 -5.76 -2.03 29.32
N GLY A 471 -6.69 -1.13 28.97
CA GLY A 471 -6.40 0.25 28.57
C GLY A 471 -5.66 0.33 27.23
N ILE A 472 -4.74 1.27 27.10
CA ILE A 472 -3.93 1.44 25.92
C ILE A 472 -2.81 0.41 25.91
N ILE A 473 -2.73 -0.40 24.87
CA ILE A 473 -1.65 -1.37 24.59
C ILE A 473 -0.86 -0.83 23.42
N GLY A 474 0.44 -0.79 23.53
CA GLY A 474 1.35 -0.41 22.44
C GLY A 474 2.39 -1.48 22.18
N THR A 475 2.71 -1.72 20.91
CA THR A 475 3.82 -2.57 20.49
C THR A 475 4.74 -1.75 19.60
N PHE A 476 6.02 -1.78 19.91
CA PHE A 476 7.09 -1.29 19.07
C PHE A 476 8.00 -2.46 18.68
N GLY A 477 8.26 -2.62 17.38
CA GLY A 477 9.14 -3.66 16.90
C GLY A 477 10.01 -3.18 15.76
N ILE A 478 11.20 -3.77 15.65
CA ILE A 478 12.06 -3.61 14.50
C ILE A 478 12.29 -5.01 13.92
N VAL A 479 11.96 -5.17 12.65
CA VAL A 479 12.08 -6.42 11.91
C VAL A 479 13.06 -6.22 10.76
N PHE A 480 14.17 -6.90 10.84
CA PHE A 480 15.18 -6.98 9.79
C PHE A 480 14.87 -8.20 8.94
N ASN A 481 14.38 -7.96 7.75
CA ASN A 481 14.21 -9.00 6.75
C ASN A 481 15.49 -9.09 5.90
N ASN A 482 15.78 -10.27 5.36
CA ASN A 482 17.01 -10.54 4.64
C ASN A 482 18.29 -10.43 5.49
N PHE A 483 18.19 -10.73 6.79
CA PHE A 483 19.33 -10.77 7.71
C PHE A 483 20.33 -11.85 7.31
N ALA A 484 21.61 -11.66 7.64
CA ALA A 484 22.69 -12.61 7.36
C ALA A 484 23.50 -12.90 8.62
N ILE A 485 23.17 -13.99 9.35
CA ILE A 485 23.87 -14.38 10.59
C ILE A 485 25.35 -14.67 10.34
N ARG A 486 25.72 -15.19 9.16
CA ARG A 486 27.11 -15.51 8.80
C ARG A 486 28.01 -14.28 8.76
N LYS A 487 27.42 -13.10 8.52
CA LYS A 487 28.14 -11.81 8.40
C LYS A 487 28.17 -11.02 9.71
N VAL A 488 27.61 -11.55 10.81
CA VAL A 488 27.51 -10.83 12.10
C VAL A 488 28.87 -10.46 12.68
N PHE A 489 29.93 -11.29 12.45
CA PHE A 489 31.29 -10.98 12.92
C PHE A 489 32.07 -10.06 11.96
N ASN A 490 31.49 -9.65 10.83
CA ASN A 490 32.10 -8.72 9.88
C ASN A 490 31.56 -7.31 10.07
N LEU A 491 32.25 -6.46 10.81
CA LEU A 491 31.79 -5.08 11.10
C LEU A 491 31.59 -4.19 9.85
N LYS A 492 32.24 -4.53 8.71
CA LYS A 492 32.10 -3.79 7.46
C LYS A 492 30.71 -3.94 6.82
N GLU A 493 29.99 -5.01 7.17
CA GLU A 493 28.66 -5.33 6.63
C GLU A 493 27.51 -4.67 7.41
N TYR A 494 27.79 -3.95 8.51
CA TYR A 494 26.78 -3.30 9.34
C TYR A 494 26.23 -2.01 8.70
N LYS A 495 25.01 -2.10 8.05
CA LYS A 495 24.29 -0.98 7.39
C LYS A 495 22.75 -1.10 7.50
N PRO A 496 22.07 -0.98 8.65
CA PRO A 496 22.54 -1.02 10.06
C PRO A 496 22.89 -2.42 10.58
N LEU A 497 22.35 -3.50 10.00
CA LEU A 497 22.69 -4.91 10.28
C LEU A 497 23.10 -5.64 9.01
N PRO A 498 23.87 -6.74 9.13
CA PRO A 498 24.29 -7.54 7.99
C PRO A 498 23.10 -8.14 7.25
N LYS A 499 23.11 -8.08 5.92
CA LYS A 499 22.05 -8.55 5.04
C LYS A 499 22.55 -9.50 3.97
N GLY A 500 21.62 -10.29 3.41
CA GLY A 500 21.85 -11.07 2.20
C GLY A 500 21.41 -12.53 2.24
N ASP A 501 21.21 -13.16 3.41
CA ASP A 501 20.94 -14.60 3.51
C ASP A 501 19.43 -14.94 3.58
N GLY A 502 18.55 -13.95 3.48
CA GLY A 502 17.11 -14.17 3.51
C GLY A 502 16.55 -14.56 4.89
N GLN A 503 17.34 -14.42 5.94
CA GLN A 503 16.93 -14.69 7.32
C GLN A 503 16.12 -13.51 7.88
N ARG A 504 15.35 -13.76 8.94
CA ARG A 504 14.57 -12.74 9.64
C ARG A 504 15.05 -12.63 11.08
N PHE A 505 15.38 -11.40 11.48
CA PHE A 505 15.69 -11.07 12.86
C PHE A 505 14.71 -9.99 13.35
N ALA A 506 14.09 -10.19 14.51
CA ALA A 506 13.12 -9.24 15.04
C ALA A 506 13.31 -9.02 16.53
N ILE A 507 13.20 -7.76 16.93
CA ILE A 507 13.18 -7.31 18.34
C ILE A 507 11.83 -6.61 18.54
N ARG A 508 11.09 -7.00 19.57
CA ARG A 508 9.78 -6.41 19.89
C ARG A 508 9.69 -6.07 21.36
N PHE A 509 9.12 -4.93 21.62
CA PHE A 509 8.69 -4.47 22.91
C PHE A 509 7.20 -4.19 22.88
N GLN A 510 6.47 -4.73 23.84
CA GLN A 510 5.03 -4.49 23.99
C GLN A 510 4.76 -4.06 25.42
N ALA A 511 3.94 -3.02 25.59
CA ALA A 511 3.60 -2.53 26.92
C ALA A 511 2.18 -2.00 27.00
N ASN A 512 1.61 -2.07 28.21
CA ASN A 512 0.46 -1.31 28.67
C ASN A 512 0.69 -0.76 30.08
N GLY A 513 -0.34 -0.23 30.73
CA GLY A 513 -0.20 0.35 32.08
C GLY A 513 0.23 -0.62 33.18
N GLY A 514 0.26 -1.92 32.96
CA GLY A 514 0.65 -2.92 33.96
C GLY A 514 1.38 -4.13 33.38
N PHE A 515 1.63 -4.15 32.07
CA PHE A 515 2.25 -5.27 31.38
C PHE A 515 3.39 -4.79 30.52
N GLN A 516 4.47 -5.55 30.50
CA GLN A 516 5.63 -5.36 29.62
C GLN A 516 6.07 -6.71 29.07
N ASN A 517 6.40 -6.77 27.79
CA ASN A 517 6.94 -7.95 27.15
C ASN A 517 8.06 -7.57 26.20
N TYR A 518 9.20 -8.21 26.36
CA TYR A 518 10.39 -8.09 25.53
C TYR A 518 10.58 -9.40 24.78
N SER A 519 10.77 -9.35 23.49
CA SER A 519 11.03 -10.56 22.71
C SER A 519 12.05 -10.34 21.61
N VAL A 520 12.87 -11.36 21.38
CA VAL A 520 13.85 -11.44 20.30
C VAL A 520 13.58 -12.74 19.55
N SER A 521 13.54 -12.68 18.23
CA SER A 521 13.35 -13.86 17.39
C SER A 521 14.26 -13.86 16.18
N PHE A 522 14.76 -15.03 15.86
CA PHE A 522 15.54 -15.32 14.65
C PHE A 522 14.84 -16.42 13.86
N THR A 523 14.76 -16.28 12.54
CA THR A 523 14.18 -17.30 11.66
C THR A 523 15.06 -17.50 10.43
N GLU A 524 15.47 -18.74 10.18
CA GLU A 524 16.05 -19.23 8.94
C GLU A 524 14.93 -19.93 8.13
N PRO A 525 14.44 -19.39 7.00
CA PRO A 525 13.35 -19.98 6.25
C PRO A 525 13.74 -21.22 5.41
N TRP A 526 15.05 -21.44 5.18
CA TRP A 526 15.58 -22.53 4.38
C TRP A 526 16.73 -23.26 5.10
N LEU A 527 16.44 -23.92 6.21
CA LEU A 527 17.42 -24.68 6.95
C LEU A 527 18.10 -25.73 6.07
N GLY A 528 19.41 -25.63 5.94
CA GLY A 528 20.22 -26.47 5.06
C GLY A 528 20.18 -26.09 3.58
N GLY A 529 19.48 -25.02 3.18
CA GLY A 529 19.51 -24.40 1.85
C GLY A 529 18.84 -25.17 0.71
N LYS A 530 18.44 -26.45 0.91
CA LYS A 530 17.93 -27.32 -0.15
C LYS A 530 16.40 -27.43 -0.22
N LYS A 531 15.73 -27.26 0.91
CA LYS A 531 14.27 -27.40 1.03
C LYS A 531 13.71 -26.25 1.87
N PRO A 532 12.46 -25.80 1.64
CA PRO A 532 11.83 -24.71 2.39
C PRO A 532 11.41 -25.18 3.81
N ASN A 533 12.38 -25.63 4.57
CA ASN A 533 12.22 -25.99 5.97
C ASN A 533 12.66 -24.82 6.83
N SER A 534 11.77 -24.26 7.62
CA SER A 534 12.09 -23.15 8.50
C SER A 534 12.62 -23.61 9.84
N PHE A 535 13.56 -22.85 10.37
CA PHE A 535 14.05 -22.99 11.74
C PHE A 535 13.96 -21.64 12.43
N SER A 536 13.31 -21.59 13.59
CA SER A 536 13.16 -20.34 14.35
C SER A 536 13.55 -20.54 15.80
N VAL A 537 14.21 -19.54 16.35
CA VAL A 537 14.52 -19.44 17.77
C VAL A 537 13.90 -18.15 18.28
N SER A 538 13.16 -18.21 19.37
CA SER A 538 12.59 -17.02 20.03
C SER A 538 12.84 -17.06 21.53
N LEU A 539 13.17 -15.91 22.10
CA LEU A 539 13.34 -15.67 23.52
C LEU A 539 12.41 -14.54 23.94
N PHE A 540 11.84 -14.64 25.10
CA PHE A 540 10.99 -13.57 25.64
C PHE A 540 11.07 -13.46 27.16
N HIS A 541 10.77 -12.25 27.64
CA HIS A 541 10.57 -11.96 29.05
C HIS A 541 9.37 -11.05 29.21
N SER A 542 8.39 -11.44 30.01
CA SER A 542 7.20 -10.66 30.29
C SER A 542 6.98 -10.46 31.76
N VAL A 543 6.47 -9.29 32.11
CA VAL A 543 6.11 -8.91 33.49
C VAL A 543 4.71 -8.30 33.46
N GLN A 544 3.84 -8.81 34.33
CA GLN A 544 2.50 -8.30 34.59
C GLN A 544 2.45 -7.82 36.05
N ASP A 545 2.23 -6.53 36.25
CA ASP A 545 2.06 -5.90 37.57
C ASP A 545 0.55 -5.88 37.90
N TYR A 546 0.16 -6.64 38.89
CA TYR A 546 -1.23 -6.77 39.30
C TYR A 546 -1.79 -5.55 40.00
N SER A 547 -0.99 -4.78 40.72
CA SER A 547 -1.43 -3.57 41.42
C SER A 547 -1.98 -2.52 40.46
N LYS A 548 -1.31 -2.34 39.33
CA LYS A 548 -1.74 -1.39 38.28
C LYS A 548 -3.01 -1.80 37.56
N ILE A 549 -3.25 -3.12 37.42
CA ILE A 549 -4.50 -3.63 36.86
C ILE A 549 -5.64 -3.43 37.88
N ALA A 550 -5.42 -3.77 39.13
CA ALA A 550 -6.42 -3.60 40.18
C ALA A 550 -6.82 -2.13 40.33
N ASP A 551 -5.88 -1.20 40.34
CA ASP A 551 -6.14 0.25 40.38
C ASP A 551 -6.99 0.72 39.19
N ARG A 552 -6.74 0.19 38.01
CA ARG A 552 -7.54 0.50 36.82
C ARG A 552 -8.95 -0.08 36.89
N MET A 553 -9.09 -1.32 37.34
CA MET A 553 -10.37 -1.98 37.55
C MET A 553 -11.21 -1.23 38.55
N GLN A 554 -10.61 -0.80 39.67
CA GLN A 554 -11.26 0.02 40.67
C GLN A 554 -11.76 1.34 40.08
N LYS A 555 -10.95 2.04 39.27
CA LYS A 555 -11.35 3.30 38.60
C LYS A 555 -12.47 3.10 37.58
N LEU A 556 -12.45 2.03 36.82
CA LEU A 556 -13.48 1.72 35.82
C LEU A 556 -14.85 1.45 36.46
N TYR A 557 -14.86 0.76 37.59
CA TYR A 557 -16.09 0.36 38.30
C TYR A 557 -16.48 1.25 39.50
N ALA A 558 -15.69 2.27 39.79
CA ALA A 558 -15.96 3.21 40.89
C ALA A 558 -17.34 3.90 40.80
N ASN A 559 -17.84 4.14 39.59
CA ASN A 559 -19.13 4.78 39.31
C ASN A 559 -20.27 3.77 39.04
N SER A 560 -20.05 2.49 39.28
CA SER A 560 -21.08 1.47 39.08
C SER A 560 -22.05 1.42 40.28
N VAL A 561 -23.28 0.93 40.07
CA VAL A 561 -24.33 0.82 41.12
C VAL A 561 -23.89 -0.04 42.33
N ASN A 562 -22.81 -0.83 42.18
CA ASN A 562 -22.18 -1.63 43.25
C ASN A 562 -20.76 -1.15 43.58
N SER A 563 -20.54 0.16 43.61
CA SER A 563 -19.21 0.74 43.84
C SER A 563 -18.50 0.23 45.11
N SER A 564 -19.24 -0.01 46.22
CA SER A 564 -18.68 -0.60 47.43
C SER A 564 -18.22 -2.07 47.26
N TYR A 565 -18.91 -2.84 46.45
CA TYR A 565 -18.52 -4.22 46.13
C TYR A 565 -17.24 -4.28 45.28
N TYR A 566 -17.21 -3.51 44.21
CA TYR A 566 -16.03 -3.47 43.34
C TYR A 566 -14.84 -2.73 43.99
N GLY A 567 -15.08 -1.70 44.76
CA GLY A 567 -14.05 -0.99 45.53
C GLY A 567 -13.32 -1.88 46.54
N ASN A 568 -14.04 -2.79 47.21
CA ASN A 568 -13.46 -3.78 48.10
C ASN A 568 -12.84 -4.96 47.40
N VAL A 569 -13.41 -5.41 46.27
CA VAL A 569 -12.89 -6.54 45.50
C VAL A 569 -11.61 -6.20 44.73
N TYR A 570 -11.42 -4.96 44.27
CA TYR A 570 -10.24 -4.53 43.53
C TYR A 570 -9.40 -3.47 44.29
N ASN A 571 -9.32 -3.57 45.61
CA ASN A 571 -8.43 -2.72 46.37
C ASN A 571 -6.98 -2.97 45.97
N SER A 572 -6.35 -2.01 45.33
CA SER A 572 -4.98 -2.11 44.82
C SER A 572 -3.94 -2.48 45.90
N ALA A 573 -4.23 -2.08 47.17
CA ALA A 573 -3.39 -2.44 48.31
C ALA A 573 -3.39 -3.95 48.63
N LEU A 574 -4.47 -4.68 48.29
CA LEU A 574 -4.62 -6.12 48.51
C LEU A 574 -4.01 -6.94 47.36
N TYR A 575 -3.76 -6.34 46.19
CA TYR A 575 -3.24 -6.99 44.97
C TYR A 575 -1.83 -6.54 44.60
N GLN A 576 -1.01 -6.27 45.60
CA GLN A 576 0.42 -6.06 45.36
C GLN A 576 1.07 -7.38 44.99
N GLY A 577 1.37 -7.56 43.72
CA GLY A 577 1.97 -8.78 43.21
C GLY A 577 2.27 -8.68 41.73
N PHE A 578 2.91 -9.72 41.22
CA PHE A 578 3.31 -9.79 39.82
C PHE A 578 3.21 -11.20 39.24
N PHE A 579 3.20 -11.25 37.94
CA PHE A 579 3.42 -12.46 37.14
C PHE A 579 4.61 -12.20 36.22
N ARG A 580 5.67 -12.97 36.35
CA ARG A 580 6.82 -12.95 35.45
C ARG A 580 6.87 -14.25 34.66
N ASN A 581 7.09 -14.17 33.36
CA ASN A 581 7.29 -15.31 32.51
C ASN A 581 8.53 -15.08 31.65
N THR A 582 9.52 -15.94 31.80
CA THR A 582 10.75 -15.92 31.02
C THR A 582 10.86 -17.24 30.27
N GLY A 583 11.06 -17.16 28.96
CA GLY A 583 11.08 -18.40 28.18
C GLY A 583 11.71 -18.26 26.81
N GLY A 584 11.79 -19.42 26.16
CA GLY A 584 12.24 -19.52 24.79
C GLY A 584 11.66 -20.72 24.09
N SER A 585 11.72 -20.67 22.77
CA SER A 585 11.26 -21.79 21.93
C SER A 585 12.15 -21.97 20.71
N VAL A 586 12.30 -23.23 20.31
CA VAL A 586 12.92 -23.64 19.05
C VAL A 586 11.84 -24.30 18.20
N THR A 587 11.61 -23.76 17.02
CA THR A 587 10.55 -24.23 16.12
C THR A 587 11.15 -24.68 14.80
N TYR A 588 10.76 -25.88 14.36
CA TYR A 588 11.02 -26.40 13.03
C TYR A 588 9.73 -26.42 12.23
N GLY A 589 9.74 -25.85 11.01
CA GLY A 589 8.59 -25.81 10.14
C GLY A 589 8.86 -26.40 8.76
N LYS A 590 7.86 -27.02 8.18
CA LYS A 590 7.94 -27.65 6.85
C LYS A 590 6.66 -27.39 6.08
N ARG A 591 6.78 -26.95 4.82
CA ARG A 591 5.68 -26.91 3.87
C ARG A 591 5.43 -28.32 3.35
N LEU A 592 4.19 -28.73 3.38
CA LEU A 592 3.75 -30.04 2.87
C LEU A 592 3.32 -29.88 1.40
N ASN A 593 3.53 -30.96 0.61
CA ASN A 593 3.06 -31.03 -0.78
C ASN A 593 1.76 -31.83 -0.91
N TRP A 594 1.36 -32.53 0.15
CA TRP A 594 0.16 -33.33 0.23
C TRP A 594 -0.63 -32.96 1.50
N PRO A 595 -1.96 -32.85 1.44
CA PRO A 595 -2.88 -33.00 0.28
C PRO A 595 -2.78 -31.92 -0.78
N ASP A 596 -2.38 -30.70 -0.43
CA ASP A 596 -2.06 -29.61 -1.34
C ASP A 596 -0.89 -28.76 -0.83
N ARG A 597 -0.37 -27.86 -1.67
CA ARG A 597 0.78 -27.00 -1.35
C ARG A 597 0.49 -25.88 -0.31
N ASN A 598 -0.75 -25.79 0.19
CA ASN A 598 -1.15 -24.79 1.20
C ASN A 598 -0.99 -25.30 2.62
N PHE A 599 -0.68 -26.59 2.81
CA PHE A 599 -0.45 -27.18 4.11
C PHE A 599 0.95 -26.90 4.65
N ASN A 600 1.00 -26.52 5.93
CA ASN A 600 2.24 -26.34 6.68
C ASN A 600 2.17 -27.17 7.95
N PHE A 601 3.28 -27.77 8.31
CA PHE A 601 3.50 -28.46 9.57
C PHE A 601 4.61 -27.75 10.33
N SER A 602 4.46 -27.57 11.63
CA SER A 602 5.57 -27.14 12.50
C SER A 602 5.56 -27.89 13.82
N SER A 603 6.75 -28.07 14.36
CA SER A 603 7.00 -28.62 15.69
C SER A 603 7.85 -27.62 16.49
N ALA A 604 7.49 -27.38 17.74
CA ALA A 604 8.15 -26.44 18.62
C ALA A 604 8.49 -27.10 19.96
N LEU A 605 9.73 -27.00 20.38
CA LEU A 605 10.16 -27.29 21.74
C LEU A 605 10.25 -25.95 22.48
N SER A 606 9.51 -25.83 23.59
CA SER A 606 9.46 -24.59 24.37
C SER A 606 9.79 -24.86 25.83
N TYR A 607 10.46 -23.89 26.44
CA TYR A 607 10.67 -23.84 27.88
C TYR A 607 10.21 -22.48 28.40
N GLN A 608 9.46 -22.48 29.51
CA GLN A 608 8.98 -21.29 30.19
C GLN A 608 9.18 -21.45 31.70
N TYR A 609 9.61 -20.39 32.33
CA TYR A 609 9.74 -20.25 33.76
C TYR A 609 8.80 -19.18 34.26
N TYR A 610 7.89 -19.55 35.12
CA TYR A 610 6.89 -18.68 35.74
C TYR A 610 7.32 -18.36 37.18
N ASP A 611 7.26 -17.07 37.53
CA ASP A 611 7.46 -16.56 38.89
C ASP A 611 6.25 -15.70 39.24
N VAL A 612 5.47 -16.15 40.21
CA VAL A 612 4.15 -15.62 40.51
C VAL A 612 4.08 -15.21 41.98
N GLU A 613 3.67 -13.98 42.22
CA GLU A 613 3.44 -13.44 43.54
C GLU A 613 2.06 -12.78 43.58
N ASN A 614 1.25 -13.21 44.54
CA ASN A 614 -0.08 -12.69 44.87
C ASN A 614 -0.99 -12.51 43.64
N SER A 615 -1.07 -13.53 42.77
CA SER A 615 -1.89 -13.50 41.56
C SER A 615 -3.38 -13.59 41.89
N PHE A 616 -4.17 -12.68 41.36
CA PHE A 616 -5.64 -12.78 41.39
C PHE A 616 -6.21 -13.41 40.12
N LEU A 617 -5.45 -13.43 39.03
CA LEU A 617 -5.85 -14.09 37.77
C LEU A 617 -5.68 -15.62 37.80
N LEU A 618 -4.71 -16.09 38.59
CA LEU A 618 -4.40 -17.50 38.75
C LEU A 618 -4.85 -17.99 40.11
N SER A 619 -6.15 -18.08 40.36
CA SER A 619 -6.69 -18.42 41.68
C SER A 619 -6.18 -19.76 42.26
N ASN A 620 -5.82 -20.72 41.40
CA ASN A 620 -5.26 -22.01 41.80
C ASN A 620 -3.72 -22.00 41.94
N PHE A 621 -3.06 -20.88 41.60
CA PHE A 621 -1.60 -20.73 41.71
C PHE A 621 -1.25 -19.27 42.01
N ARG A 622 -1.55 -18.86 43.25
CA ARG A 622 -1.38 -17.45 43.64
C ARG A 622 0.07 -17.05 43.89
N ASN A 623 0.87 -17.98 44.41
CA ASN A 623 2.27 -17.76 44.75
C ASN A 623 3.10 -18.98 44.40
N GLY A 624 4.32 -18.76 43.92
CA GLY A 624 5.28 -19.79 43.65
C GLY A 624 5.94 -19.72 42.28
N GLN A 625 6.76 -20.72 42.03
CA GLN A 625 7.51 -20.85 40.80
C GLN A 625 7.08 -22.11 40.06
N ALA A 626 7.02 -22.02 38.72
CA ALA A 626 6.68 -23.15 37.88
C ALA A 626 7.58 -23.25 36.64
N HIS A 627 7.85 -24.50 36.26
CA HIS A 627 8.59 -24.83 35.05
C HIS A 627 7.65 -25.48 34.03
N ASP A 628 7.66 -25.03 32.80
CA ASP A 628 6.86 -25.53 31.68
C ASP A 628 7.81 -25.93 30.54
N VAL A 629 7.97 -27.21 30.34
CA VAL A 629 8.59 -27.77 29.13
C VAL A 629 7.50 -28.32 28.26
N SER A 630 7.41 -27.90 27.03
CA SER A 630 6.35 -28.34 26.15
C SER A 630 6.81 -28.65 24.74
N LEU A 631 6.21 -29.67 24.14
CA LEU A 631 6.34 -30.03 22.74
C LEU A 631 5.04 -29.68 22.01
N GLY A 632 5.12 -28.70 21.12
CA GLY A 632 4.00 -28.23 20.33
C GLY A 632 4.03 -28.77 18.90
N PHE A 633 2.86 -29.05 18.34
CA PHE A 633 2.69 -29.34 16.93
C PHE A 633 1.59 -28.45 16.36
N ASN A 634 1.85 -27.90 15.18
CA ASN A 634 0.85 -27.14 14.42
C ASN A 634 0.73 -27.75 13.03
N VAL A 635 -0.51 -28.01 12.61
CA VAL A 635 -0.86 -28.31 11.24
C VAL A 635 -1.79 -27.22 10.77
N SER A 636 -1.44 -26.54 9.70
CA SER A 636 -2.26 -25.43 9.18
C SER A 636 -2.38 -25.48 7.66
N ARG A 637 -3.55 -25.07 7.16
CA ARG A 637 -3.82 -24.88 5.74
C ARG A 637 -4.23 -23.43 5.49
N TYR A 638 -3.48 -22.73 4.67
CA TYR A 638 -3.70 -21.32 4.35
C TYR A 638 -3.93 -21.13 2.86
N SER A 639 -5.17 -20.87 2.44
CA SER A 639 -5.56 -20.68 1.04
C SER A 639 -6.29 -19.38 0.74
N LEU A 640 -6.04 -18.33 1.55
CA LEU A 640 -6.67 -17.02 1.38
C LEU A 640 -6.14 -16.29 0.13
N ASP A 641 -7.03 -15.67 -0.64
CA ASP A 641 -6.72 -14.97 -1.89
C ASP A 641 -6.02 -13.62 -1.67
N ASN A 642 -6.34 -12.91 -0.60
CA ASN A 642 -5.75 -11.59 -0.29
C ASN A 642 -5.68 -11.36 1.22
N PRO A 643 -4.51 -11.01 1.79
CA PRO A 643 -4.37 -10.79 3.22
C PRO A 643 -5.01 -9.49 3.73
N GLN A 644 -5.21 -8.47 2.88
CA GLN A 644 -5.79 -7.17 3.30
C GLN A 644 -7.33 -7.19 3.30
N PHE A 645 -7.91 -7.80 2.28
CA PHE A 645 -9.34 -7.99 2.15
C PHE A 645 -9.62 -9.31 1.45
N THR A 646 -9.78 -10.35 2.26
CA THR A 646 -10.06 -11.71 1.78
C THR A 646 -11.46 -11.81 1.20
N ARG A 647 -11.58 -12.38 0.00
CA ARG A 647 -12.86 -12.63 -0.68
C ARG A 647 -13.23 -14.10 -0.71
N SER A 648 -12.22 -14.96 -0.77
CA SER A 648 -12.42 -16.40 -0.87
C SER A 648 -11.23 -17.15 -0.27
N GLY A 649 -11.49 -18.39 0.12
CA GLY A 649 -10.50 -19.29 0.68
C GLY A 649 -10.74 -19.62 2.15
N SER A 650 -9.82 -20.36 2.72
CA SER A 650 -9.89 -20.81 4.10
C SER A 650 -8.52 -20.74 4.79
N ASN A 651 -8.58 -20.57 6.10
CA ASN A 651 -7.44 -20.73 6.99
C ASN A 651 -7.86 -21.65 8.12
N ILE A 652 -7.26 -22.83 8.20
CA ILE A 652 -7.60 -23.85 9.19
C ILE A 652 -6.32 -24.23 9.90
N SER A 653 -6.32 -24.28 11.22
CA SER A 653 -5.17 -24.71 12.00
C SER A 653 -5.57 -25.57 13.20
N LEU A 654 -4.76 -26.59 13.46
CA LEU A 654 -4.80 -27.40 14.67
C LEU A 654 -3.47 -27.23 15.39
N ASN A 655 -3.53 -26.67 16.58
CA ASN A 655 -2.38 -26.49 17.48
C ASN A 655 -2.52 -27.45 18.64
N THR A 656 -1.50 -28.28 18.88
CA THR A 656 -1.45 -29.20 20.01
C THR A 656 -0.17 -28.94 20.81
N THR A 657 -0.28 -28.98 22.12
CA THR A 657 0.86 -28.81 23.03
C THR A 657 0.83 -29.92 24.06
N PHE A 658 1.95 -30.57 24.26
CA PHE A 658 2.13 -31.67 25.22
C PHE A 658 3.21 -31.29 26.20
N ASN A 659 2.90 -31.35 27.49
CA ASN A 659 3.85 -31.23 28.58
C ASN A 659 4.13 -32.63 29.13
N PRO A 660 5.36 -33.03 29.46
CA PRO A 660 5.64 -34.36 29.93
C PRO A 660 4.88 -34.72 31.21
N PRO A 661 4.49 -35.99 31.39
CA PRO A 661 3.75 -36.47 32.56
C PRO A 661 4.70 -36.71 33.76
N TYR A 662 5.23 -35.66 34.34
CA TYR A 662 6.25 -35.70 35.40
C TYR A 662 5.78 -36.52 36.61
N SER A 663 4.49 -36.48 36.95
CA SER A 663 3.90 -37.25 38.03
C SER A 663 4.04 -38.75 37.88
N MET A 664 4.22 -39.26 36.63
CA MET A 664 4.46 -40.67 36.34
C MET A 664 5.90 -41.12 36.66
N PHE A 665 6.84 -40.19 36.70
CA PHE A 665 8.27 -40.44 36.98
C PHE A 665 8.67 -40.16 38.43
N GLY A 666 7.71 -39.90 39.30
CA GLY A 666 7.90 -39.52 40.70
C GLY A 666 7.65 -38.05 40.97
N THR A 667 7.23 -37.71 42.17
CA THR A 667 7.00 -36.31 42.53
C THR A 667 8.32 -35.58 42.65
N PRO A 668 8.52 -34.42 41.95
CA PRO A 668 9.74 -33.62 42.15
C PRO A 668 9.85 -33.15 43.59
N LYS A 669 10.94 -33.51 44.25
CA LYS A 669 11.24 -33.19 45.69
C LYS A 669 11.51 -31.69 45.96
N SER A 670 11.42 -30.84 44.94
CA SER A 670 11.91 -29.45 45.02
C SER A 670 10.77 -28.45 45.02
N GLY A 671 9.83 -28.38 45.85
CA GLY A 671 8.87 -27.25 46.03
C GLY A 671 8.44 -26.42 44.80
N LYS A 672 8.92 -26.76 43.58
CA LYS A 672 8.64 -26.09 42.32
C LYS A 672 7.67 -26.91 41.53
N LEU A 673 6.65 -26.23 40.97
CA LEU A 673 5.66 -26.88 40.12
C LEU A 673 6.23 -27.15 38.71
N TRP A 674 6.18 -28.44 38.28
CA TRP A 674 6.41 -28.81 36.89
C TRP A 674 5.06 -29.00 36.19
N ILE A 675 4.83 -28.25 35.14
CA ILE A 675 3.54 -28.26 34.41
C ILE A 675 3.47 -29.56 33.62
N GLU A 676 2.33 -30.28 33.79
CA GLU A 676 2.02 -31.49 33.04
C GLU A 676 0.62 -31.41 32.44
N GLY A 677 0.39 -32.06 31.29
CA GLY A 677 -0.88 -32.11 30.63
C GLY A 677 -0.77 -31.89 29.12
N HIS A 678 -1.90 -31.65 28.49
CA HIS A 678 -1.94 -31.39 27.06
C HIS A 678 -3.01 -30.34 26.74
N LYS A 679 -2.76 -29.56 25.67
CA LYS A 679 -3.67 -28.52 25.18
C LYS A 679 -3.89 -28.70 23.70
N TRP A 680 -5.13 -28.54 23.28
CA TRP A 680 -5.55 -28.62 21.89
C TRP A 680 -6.35 -27.37 21.54
N MET A 681 -6.03 -26.77 20.40
CA MET A 681 -6.72 -25.60 19.87
C MET A 681 -6.99 -25.79 18.38
N PHE A 682 -8.23 -25.65 17.99
CA PHE A 682 -8.68 -25.70 16.61
C PHE A 682 -9.23 -24.35 16.21
N ASP A 683 -8.73 -23.81 15.10
CA ASP A 683 -9.15 -22.54 14.51
C ASP A 683 -9.49 -22.75 13.04
N ALA A 684 -10.65 -22.25 12.61
CA ALA A 684 -11.09 -22.30 11.22
C ALA A 684 -11.73 -20.99 10.80
N ASP A 685 -11.23 -20.41 9.72
CA ASP A 685 -11.80 -19.27 9.03
C ASP A 685 -12.17 -19.67 7.59
N TRP A 686 -13.34 -19.30 7.14
CA TRP A 686 -13.81 -19.53 5.78
C TRP A 686 -14.47 -18.30 5.19
N TYR A 687 -14.08 -17.95 3.94
CA TYR A 687 -14.56 -16.77 3.24
C TYR A 687 -15.19 -17.17 1.91
N ALA A 688 -16.37 -16.60 1.62
CA ALA A 688 -17.08 -16.80 0.36
C ALA A 688 -17.77 -15.51 -0.12
N PRO A 689 -17.76 -15.22 -1.43
CA PRO A 689 -18.56 -14.15 -1.99
C PRO A 689 -20.05 -14.55 -1.99
N VAL A 690 -20.93 -13.65 -1.52
CA VAL A 690 -22.38 -13.88 -1.49
C VAL A 690 -23.04 -13.26 -2.71
N PHE A 691 -22.97 -11.94 -2.83
CA PHE A 691 -23.54 -11.18 -3.92
C PHE A 691 -22.72 -9.91 -4.19
N GLY A 692 -22.35 -9.70 -5.44
CA GLY A 692 -21.60 -8.53 -5.87
C GLY A 692 -20.26 -8.38 -5.15
N LYS A 693 -20.20 -7.48 -4.18
CA LYS A 693 -19.00 -7.22 -3.38
C LYS A 693 -19.13 -7.69 -1.93
N LEU A 694 -20.29 -8.21 -1.55
CA LEU A 694 -20.55 -8.68 -0.19
C LEU A 694 -19.85 -10.01 0.03
N ILE A 695 -19.06 -10.10 1.11
CA ILE A 695 -18.32 -11.29 1.49
C ILE A 695 -18.88 -11.82 2.80
N PHE A 696 -19.14 -13.11 2.85
CA PHE A 696 -19.45 -13.86 4.05
C PHE A 696 -18.17 -14.43 4.65
N HIS A 697 -17.99 -14.27 5.95
CA HIS A 697 -16.90 -14.85 6.71
C HIS A 697 -17.49 -15.63 7.87
N ALA A 698 -17.16 -16.90 7.94
CA ALA A 698 -17.50 -17.78 9.07
C ALA A 698 -16.22 -18.19 9.80
N LYS A 699 -16.27 -18.16 11.12
CA LYS A 699 -15.15 -18.51 11.99
C LYS A 699 -15.61 -19.46 13.10
N GLY A 700 -14.82 -20.50 13.37
CA GLY A 700 -14.99 -21.40 14.48
C GLY A 700 -13.67 -21.60 15.22
N ASN A 701 -13.69 -21.44 16.54
CA ASN A 701 -12.55 -21.66 17.42
C ASN A 701 -12.97 -22.57 18.56
N MET A 702 -12.17 -23.56 18.86
CA MET A 702 -12.39 -24.50 19.97
C MET A 702 -11.06 -24.83 20.62
N GLY A 703 -11.09 -25.10 21.92
CA GLY A 703 -9.91 -25.58 22.61
C GLY A 703 -10.23 -26.29 23.91
N PHE A 704 -9.34 -27.15 24.31
CA PHE A 704 -9.43 -27.86 25.58
C PHE A 704 -8.06 -28.14 26.19
N LEU A 705 -8.04 -28.16 27.51
CA LEU A 705 -6.91 -28.57 28.36
C LEU A 705 -7.19 -29.96 28.91
N GLY A 706 -6.24 -30.87 28.73
CA GLY A 706 -6.29 -32.18 29.30
C GLY A 706 -5.26 -32.38 30.42
N ARG A 707 -5.48 -33.43 31.24
CA ARG A 707 -4.56 -33.84 32.31
C ARG A 707 -4.24 -35.32 32.18
N TYR A 708 -3.07 -35.74 32.58
CA TYR A 708 -2.68 -37.15 32.64
C TYR A 708 -3.08 -37.81 33.96
N ASN A 709 -2.90 -37.05 35.05
CA ASN A 709 -3.15 -37.55 36.39
C ASN A 709 -4.21 -36.69 37.10
N SER A 710 -5.23 -37.38 37.64
CA SER A 710 -6.34 -36.75 38.35
C SER A 710 -5.92 -36.12 39.68
N SER A 711 -4.89 -36.67 40.35
CA SER A 711 -4.40 -36.13 41.62
C SER A 711 -3.61 -34.80 41.44
N VAL A 712 -2.98 -34.60 40.29
CA VAL A 712 -2.28 -33.33 39.96
C VAL A 712 -3.27 -32.27 39.49
N GLY A 713 -4.36 -32.68 38.83
CA GLY A 713 -5.33 -31.75 38.31
C GLY A 713 -4.98 -31.15 36.95
N TYR A 714 -5.66 -30.07 36.58
CA TYR A 714 -5.42 -29.31 35.33
C TYR A 714 -4.37 -28.21 35.58
N SER A 715 -3.57 -27.92 34.56
CA SER A 715 -2.63 -26.80 34.62
C SER A 715 -3.32 -25.52 35.08
N PRO A 716 -2.74 -24.78 36.02
CA PRO A 716 -3.24 -23.47 36.38
C PRO A 716 -3.00 -22.41 35.29
N PHE A 717 -2.10 -22.70 34.34
CA PHE A 717 -1.73 -21.82 33.24
C PHE A 717 -2.41 -22.21 31.92
N GLY A 718 -2.58 -21.24 31.03
CA GLY A 718 -3.12 -21.45 29.70
C GLY A 718 -4.63 -21.76 29.68
N ARG A 719 -5.39 -21.50 30.76
CA ARG A 719 -6.83 -21.61 30.84
C ARG A 719 -7.53 -20.57 29.98
N PHE A 720 -8.71 -20.89 29.48
CA PHE A 720 -9.43 -20.06 28.52
C PHE A 720 -10.31 -19.02 29.21
N VAL A 721 -10.08 -17.75 28.90
CA VAL A 721 -10.81 -16.60 29.40
C VAL A 721 -11.45 -15.90 28.21
N ILE A 722 -12.78 -15.75 28.18
CA ILE A 722 -13.53 -15.23 27.04
C ILE A 722 -14.12 -13.86 27.34
N GLY A 723 -14.12 -13.01 26.31
CA GLY A 723 -14.67 -11.65 26.30
C GLY A 723 -13.72 -10.63 25.70
N GLY A 724 -14.23 -9.42 25.50
CA GLY A 724 -13.46 -8.32 24.92
C GLY A 724 -13.19 -8.46 23.43
N ALA A 725 -12.28 -7.66 22.94
CA ALA A 725 -11.90 -7.63 21.52
C ALA A 725 -11.01 -8.78 21.10
N GLY A 726 -10.49 -9.58 22.01
CA GLY A 726 -9.44 -10.56 21.72
C GLY A 726 -8.13 -9.88 21.26
N MET A 727 -7.94 -8.62 21.60
CA MET A 727 -6.66 -7.92 21.45
C MET A 727 -5.68 -8.42 22.50
N GLY A 728 -5.61 -9.75 22.63
CA GLY A 728 -4.62 -10.39 23.45
C GLY A 728 -3.24 -10.04 22.95
N LEU A 729 -2.36 -9.88 23.90
CA LEU A 729 -0.93 -9.85 23.71
C LEU A 729 -0.53 -10.91 22.70
N GLN A 730 0.29 -10.60 21.72
CA GLN A 730 0.68 -11.53 20.64
C GLN A 730 1.21 -12.89 21.15
N ASN A 731 1.47 -12.96 22.46
CA ASN A 731 1.87 -14.16 23.16
C ASN A 731 0.96 -14.33 24.40
N THR A 732 -0.16 -15.04 24.23
CA THR A 732 -1.20 -15.23 25.26
C THR A 732 -0.68 -15.87 26.55
N ASN A 733 0.37 -16.70 26.46
CA ASN A 733 1.03 -17.27 27.65
C ASN A 733 1.75 -16.23 28.51
N SER A 734 1.92 -15.01 28.01
CA SER A 734 2.63 -13.94 28.72
C SER A 734 1.95 -13.46 30.00
N ILE A 735 0.66 -13.77 30.18
CA ILE A 735 -0.14 -13.39 31.36
C ILE A 735 -0.69 -14.64 32.10
N GLY A 736 -0.29 -15.82 31.70
CA GLY A 736 -0.69 -17.10 32.33
C GLY A 736 -2.09 -17.62 31.91
N VAL A 737 -2.89 -16.89 31.12
CA VAL A 737 -4.22 -17.28 30.63
C VAL A 737 -4.32 -17.08 29.11
N GLU A 738 -5.21 -17.82 28.46
CA GLU A 738 -5.51 -17.71 27.04
C GLU A 738 -6.72 -16.78 26.85
N LEU A 739 -6.51 -15.61 26.30
CA LEU A 739 -7.57 -14.63 26.06
C LEU A 739 -8.26 -14.89 24.71
N ILE A 740 -9.54 -15.20 24.75
CA ILE A 740 -10.38 -15.43 23.57
C ILE A 740 -11.36 -14.28 23.43
N GLY A 741 -11.27 -13.52 22.34
CA GLY A 741 -12.16 -12.39 22.10
C GLY A 741 -13.62 -12.84 21.89
N LEU A 742 -14.56 -12.10 22.47
CA LEU A 742 -15.99 -12.17 22.18
C LEU A 742 -16.54 -10.74 22.24
N ARG A 743 -16.67 -10.12 21.09
CA ARG A 743 -17.11 -8.73 20.98
C ARG A 743 -18.52 -8.57 21.53
N GLY A 744 -18.80 -7.49 22.23
CA GLY A 744 -20.08 -7.24 22.90
C GLY A 744 -20.08 -7.62 24.38
N TYR A 745 -19.02 -8.27 24.86
CA TYR A 745 -18.80 -8.53 26.28
C TYR A 745 -17.46 -7.94 26.72
N ASP A 746 -17.36 -7.55 27.98
CA ASP A 746 -16.08 -7.11 28.56
C ASP A 746 -15.10 -8.27 28.66
N GLU A 747 -13.82 -7.97 28.77
CA GLU A 747 -12.75 -8.96 28.79
C GLU A 747 -12.84 -9.85 30.02
N GLY A 748 -12.79 -11.17 29.84
CA GLY A 748 -12.75 -12.15 30.91
C GLY A 748 -14.06 -12.37 31.67
N VAL A 749 -15.18 -11.85 31.19
CA VAL A 749 -16.45 -11.95 31.91
C VAL A 749 -17.28 -13.18 31.53
N VAL A 750 -17.01 -13.81 30.40
CA VAL A 750 -17.77 -14.96 29.91
C VAL A 750 -17.13 -16.26 30.37
N TYR A 751 -17.72 -16.88 31.37
CA TYR A 751 -17.26 -18.13 31.97
C TYR A 751 -18.41 -18.85 32.67
N GLU A 752 -18.47 -20.18 32.54
CA GLU A 752 -19.40 -21.02 33.25
C GLU A 752 -18.70 -21.73 34.42
N ALA A 753 -18.95 -21.25 35.63
CA ALA A 753 -18.34 -21.80 36.85
C ALA A 753 -18.78 -23.23 37.12
N THR A 754 -17.88 -24.06 37.62
CA THR A 754 -18.22 -25.40 38.10
C THR A 754 -19.15 -25.36 39.32
N TYR A 755 -19.85 -26.45 39.59
CA TYR A 755 -20.74 -26.53 40.76
C TYR A 755 -19.98 -26.23 42.08
N ASN A 756 -18.79 -26.82 42.27
CA ASN A 756 -17.97 -26.58 43.44
C ASN A 756 -17.51 -25.10 43.58
N GLU A 757 -17.21 -24.45 42.50
CA GLU A 757 -16.88 -23.02 42.48
C GLU A 757 -18.10 -22.16 42.81
N LYS A 758 -19.31 -22.56 42.34
CA LYS A 758 -20.58 -21.89 42.70
C LYS A 758 -20.89 -22.01 44.19
N VAL A 759 -20.66 -23.17 44.80
CA VAL A 759 -20.88 -23.41 46.22
C VAL A 759 -19.84 -22.67 47.08
N ALA A 760 -18.57 -22.77 46.73
CA ALA A 760 -17.48 -22.08 47.42
C ALA A 760 -17.63 -20.56 47.37
N SER A 761 -18.07 -19.99 46.22
CA SER A 761 -18.31 -18.55 46.08
C SER A 761 -19.53 -18.03 46.82
N ALA A 762 -20.57 -18.85 46.93
CA ALA A 762 -21.77 -18.52 47.72
C ALA A 762 -21.50 -18.49 49.24
N GLN A 763 -20.56 -19.32 49.70
CA GLN A 763 -20.12 -19.35 51.13
C GLN A 763 -19.08 -18.30 51.48
N ALA A 764 -18.26 -17.83 50.49
CA ALA A 764 -17.19 -16.86 50.66
C ALA A 764 -17.57 -15.45 50.14
N THR A 765 -18.64 -14.86 50.68
CA THR A 765 -18.97 -13.44 50.41
C THR A 765 -19.12 -13.05 48.93
N GLY A 766 -19.68 -13.92 48.08
CA GLY A 766 -20.11 -13.51 46.72
C GLY A 766 -19.04 -13.24 45.67
N THR A 767 -17.79 -13.61 45.93
CA THR A 767 -16.69 -13.40 44.96
C THR A 767 -16.54 -14.62 44.09
N TYR A 768 -17.01 -14.61 42.85
CA TYR A 768 -16.69 -15.64 41.88
C TYR A 768 -15.20 -15.61 41.55
N SER A 769 -14.46 -16.68 41.92
CA SER A 769 -13.09 -16.89 41.54
C SER A 769 -13.05 -17.24 40.04
N ARG A 770 -12.56 -16.33 39.21
CA ARG A 770 -12.48 -16.51 37.74
C ARG A 770 -11.21 -17.23 37.36
N THR A 771 -11.17 -18.56 37.51
CA THR A 771 -9.98 -19.36 37.17
C THR A 771 -9.76 -19.56 35.68
N GLY A 772 -10.67 -19.15 34.81
CA GLY A 772 -10.71 -19.51 33.39
C GLY A 772 -11.18 -20.96 33.14
N GLY A 773 -11.72 -21.23 31.96
CA GLY A 773 -12.22 -22.55 31.56
C GLY A 773 -11.11 -23.48 31.12
N ILE A 774 -11.41 -24.81 31.14
CA ILE A 774 -10.55 -25.82 30.54
C ILE A 774 -11.02 -26.24 29.14
N ILE A 775 -12.23 -25.82 28.76
CA ILE A 775 -12.81 -25.98 27.43
C ILE A 775 -13.38 -24.63 27.01
N TYR A 776 -13.27 -24.31 25.72
CA TYR A 776 -14.03 -23.23 25.13
C TYR A 776 -14.54 -23.58 23.73
N SER A 777 -15.60 -22.90 23.33
CA SER A 777 -16.10 -22.86 21.96
C SER A 777 -16.51 -21.43 21.61
N LYS A 778 -16.11 -20.97 20.42
CA LYS A 778 -16.51 -19.69 19.87
C LYS A 778 -16.84 -19.84 18.40
N TYR A 779 -17.91 -19.20 17.97
CA TYR A 779 -18.34 -19.08 16.58
C TYR A 779 -18.55 -17.61 16.24
N ALA A 780 -18.21 -17.21 15.03
CA ALA A 780 -18.45 -15.87 14.53
C ALA A 780 -18.90 -15.93 13.07
N LEU A 781 -19.87 -15.10 12.74
CA LEU A 781 -20.35 -14.86 11.38
C LEU A 781 -20.19 -13.37 11.09
N GLU A 782 -19.61 -13.03 9.95
CA GLU A 782 -19.46 -11.64 9.54
C GLU A 782 -19.90 -11.45 8.09
N LEU A 783 -20.60 -10.35 7.84
CA LEU A 783 -20.87 -9.84 6.50
C LEU A 783 -19.99 -8.62 6.27
N ARG A 784 -19.08 -8.70 5.31
CA ARG A 784 -18.08 -7.68 5.00
C ARG A 784 -18.37 -7.00 3.68
N TYR A 785 -18.41 -5.67 3.66
CA TYR A 785 -18.61 -4.89 2.44
C TYR A 785 -17.45 -3.91 2.21
N PRO A 786 -16.73 -4.00 1.09
CA PRO A 786 -15.62 -3.12 0.80
C PRO A 786 -16.12 -1.76 0.30
N VAL A 787 -15.77 -0.71 1.01
CA VAL A 787 -16.02 0.69 0.63
C VAL A 787 -14.96 1.15 -0.37
N SER A 788 -13.70 0.83 -0.11
CA SER A 788 -12.56 1.11 -0.99
C SER A 788 -11.57 -0.05 -0.97
N LEU A 789 -11.11 -0.49 -2.13
CA LEU A 789 -10.07 -1.51 -2.29
C LEU A 789 -8.78 -0.92 -2.89
N ASN A 790 -8.55 0.38 -2.68
CA ASN A 790 -7.30 0.99 -3.09
C ASN A 790 -6.15 0.43 -2.21
N PRO A 791 -5.05 -0.08 -2.80
CA PRO A 791 -3.91 -0.60 -2.03
C PRO A 791 -3.31 0.39 -1.01
N GLN A 792 -3.43 1.69 -1.25
CA GLN A 792 -2.98 2.73 -0.32
C GLN A 792 -3.93 2.95 0.85
N ALA A 793 -5.23 2.62 0.69
CA ALA A 793 -6.26 2.80 1.71
C ALA A 793 -7.42 1.83 1.44
N THR A 794 -7.28 0.57 1.87
CA THR A 794 -8.38 -0.41 1.84
C THR A 794 -9.31 -0.15 3.01
N ILE A 795 -10.59 0.10 2.71
CA ILE A 795 -11.62 0.41 3.71
C ILE A 795 -12.80 -0.55 3.52
N PHE A 796 -13.22 -1.22 4.58
CA PHE A 796 -14.42 -2.03 4.58
C PHE A 796 -15.19 -1.91 5.90
N VAL A 797 -16.48 -2.12 5.83
CA VAL A 797 -17.38 -2.20 6.97
C VAL A 797 -17.87 -3.63 7.13
N LEU A 798 -18.25 -3.98 8.33
CA LEU A 798 -18.75 -5.30 8.65
C LEU A 798 -19.87 -5.26 9.69
N GLY A 799 -20.81 -6.17 9.53
CA GLY A 799 -21.72 -6.56 10.59
C GLY A 799 -21.32 -7.95 11.09
N PHE A 800 -21.39 -8.19 12.39
CA PHE A 800 -20.99 -9.47 12.96
C PHE A 800 -22.03 -10.00 13.94
N ALA A 801 -22.08 -11.31 14.06
CA ALA A 801 -22.74 -12.06 15.12
C ALA A 801 -21.74 -13.07 15.70
N GLU A 802 -21.58 -13.08 17.00
CA GLU A 802 -20.68 -13.99 17.69
C GLU A 802 -21.42 -14.77 18.79
N ALA A 803 -20.95 -15.98 19.04
CA ALA A 803 -21.43 -16.80 20.14
C ALA A 803 -20.26 -17.59 20.72
N GLY A 804 -20.12 -17.59 22.05
CA GLY A 804 -19.03 -18.30 22.69
C GLY A 804 -19.25 -18.51 24.17
N ASN A 805 -18.54 -19.49 24.73
CA ASN A 805 -18.52 -19.75 26.16
C ASN A 805 -17.26 -20.55 26.54
N SER A 806 -16.90 -20.53 27.82
CA SER A 806 -15.88 -21.41 28.40
C SER A 806 -16.41 -22.15 29.62
N TRP A 807 -15.93 -23.37 29.86
CA TRP A 807 -16.39 -24.23 30.93
C TRP A 807 -15.23 -24.75 31.76
N GLY A 808 -15.42 -24.77 33.06
CA GLY A 808 -14.45 -25.24 34.04
C GLY A 808 -14.37 -26.77 34.17
N SER A 809 -15.32 -27.54 33.57
CA SER A 809 -15.39 -29.01 33.65
C SER A 809 -15.89 -29.57 32.32
N TYR A 810 -15.39 -30.76 31.97
CA TYR A 810 -15.93 -31.55 30.84
C TYR A 810 -17.38 -32.00 31.05
N LYS A 811 -17.81 -32.20 32.28
CA LYS A 811 -19.20 -32.57 32.61
C LYS A 811 -20.18 -31.43 32.34
N ASP A 812 -19.75 -30.20 32.45
CA ASP A 812 -20.59 -29.03 32.24
C ASP A 812 -20.58 -28.54 30.78
N TYR A 813 -19.73 -29.15 29.92
CA TYR A 813 -19.61 -28.76 28.52
C TYR A 813 -20.91 -29.00 27.75
N ASN A 814 -21.44 -27.89 27.22
CA ASN A 814 -22.57 -27.93 26.31
C ASN A 814 -22.30 -26.94 25.16
N PRO A 815 -22.02 -27.42 23.93
CA PRO A 815 -21.66 -26.58 22.80
C PRO A 815 -22.77 -25.64 22.34
N PHE A 816 -24.00 -25.82 22.82
CA PHE A 816 -25.15 -24.95 22.50
C PHE A 816 -25.47 -23.92 23.59
N LYS A 817 -24.85 -24.04 24.77
CA LYS A 817 -24.97 -23.03 25.86
C LYS A 817 -23.97 -21.90 25.68
N LEU A 818 -24.25 -21.07 24.71
CA LEU A 818 -23.34 -19.98 24.29
C LEU A 818 -23.90 -18.61 24.69
N ARG A 819 -22.99 -17.68 24.96
CA ARG A 819 -23.29 -16.26 25.13
C ARG A 819 -23.20 -15.56 23.77
N ARG A 820 -24.30 -14.95 23.33
CA ARG A 820 -24.47 -14.39 22.00
C ARG A 820 -24.29 -12.90 22.00
N SER A 821 -23.70 -12.39 20.94
CA SER A 821 -23.55 -10.95 20.72
C SER A 821 -23.67 -10.62 19.24
N ALA A 822 -23.98 -9.37 18.94
CA ALA A 822 -23.92 -8.83 17.59
C ALA A 822 -23.41 -7.39 17.61
N GLY A 823 -22.96 -6.93 16.46
CA GLY A 823 -22.44 -5.59 16.35
C GLY A 823 -22.02 -5.21 14.94
N VAL A 824 -21.42 -4.02 14.88
CA VAL A 824 -20.91 -3.45 13.63
C VAL A 824 -19.47 -3.03 13.79
N GLY A 825 -18.72 -3.03 12.68
CA GLY A 825 -17.34 -2.62 12.71
C GLY A 825 -16.89 -1.98 11.40
N ALA A 826 -15.78 -1.28 11.49
CA ALA A 826 -15.09 -0.71 10.35
C ALA A 826 -13.60 -1.07 10.39
N ARG A 827 -13.03 -1.27 9.22
CA ARG A 827 -11.61 -1.58 9.05
C ARG A 827 -11.03 -0.62 8.00
N ILE A 828 -9.91 -0.01 8.33
CA ILE A 828 -9.17 0.90 7.47
C ILE A 828 -7.71 0.44 7.43
N PHE A 829 -7.27 -0.09 6.32
CA PHE A 829 -5.87 -0.40 6.11
C PHE A 829 -5.13 0.85 5.61
N MET A 830 -4.06 1.21 6.31
CA MET A 830 -3.16 2.29 5.95
C MET A 830 -1.74 1.73 5.82
N ALA A 831 -1.07 1.97 4.69
CA ALA A 831 0.25 1.40 4.41
C ALA A 831 1.31 1.72 5.48
N ALA A 832 1.21 2.89 6.13
CA ALA A 832 2.14 3.33 7.18
C ALA A 832 1.85 2.76 8.57
N PHE A 833 0.58 2.45 8.90
CA PHE A 833 0.13 2.09 10.26
C PHE A 833 -0.51 0.71 10.35
N GLY A 834 -0.67 0.01 9.21
CA GLY A 834 -1.37 -1.27 9.15
C GLY A 834 -2.90 -1.14 9.20
N LEU A 835 -3.57 -2.13 9.77
CA LEU A 835 -5.02 -2.21 9.86
C LEU A 835 -5.52 -1.46 11.10
N LEU A 836 -6.39 -0.48 10.90
CA LEU A 836 -7.15 0.19 11.95
C LEU A 836 -8.52 -0.47 12.05
N GLY A 837 -8.91 -0.90 13.23
CA GLY A 837 -10.19 -1.53 13.52
C GLY A 837 -10.99 -0.74 14.56
N ILE A 838 -12.27 -0.59 14.30
CA ILE A 838 -13.24 -0.01 15.23
C ILE A 838 -14.44 -0.95 15.27
N ASP A 839 -14.81 -1.43 16.46
CA ASP A 839 -16.00 -2.27 16.64
C ASP A 839 -16.86 -1.77 17.78
N TYR A 840 -18.17 -1.88 17.60
CA TYR A 840 -19.16 -1.72 18.65
C TYR A 840 -20.02 -2.98 18.70
N GLY A 841 -20.03 -3.64 19.84
CA GLY A 841 -20.75 -4.88 20.08
C GLY A 841 -21.68 -4.81 21.27
N TYR A 842 -22.78 -5.56 21.21
CA TYR A 842 -23.76 -5.74 22.28
C TYR A 842 -24.00 -7.21 22.57
N GLY A 843 -23.86 -7.62 23.87
CA GLY A 843 -24.13 -8.96 24.35
C GLY A 843 -25.59 -9.12 24.71
N PHE A 844 -26.24 -10.16 24.19
CA PHE A 844 -27.68 -10.42 24.45
C PHE A 844 -27.91 -11.17 25.75
N ASP A 845 -27.01 -12.08 26.10
CA ASP A 845 -27.20 -12.98 27.24
C ASP A 845 -26.58 -12.37 28.51
N PRO A 846 -27.31 -12.41 29.64
CA PRO A 846 -26.81 -11.85 30.89
C PRO A 846 -25.64 -12.69 31.44
N ILE A 847 -24.72 -11.99 32.10
CA ILE A 847 -23.59 -12.64 32.78
C ILE A 847 -23.95 -12.81 34.25
N PRO A 848 -23.87 -14.01 34.80
CA PRO A 848 -24.17 -14.24 36.22
C PRO A 848 -23.33 -13.32 37.11
N GLY A 849 -23.97 -12.63 38.06
CA GLY A 849 -23.33 -11.72 39.02
C GLY A 849 -22.97 -10.31 38.49
N LEU A 850 -23.27 -9.95 37.23
CA LEU A 850 -22.95 -8.64 36.66
C LEU A 850 -24.16 -7.76 36.28
N ASN A 851 -25.40 -8.12 36.68
CA ASN A 851 -26.62 -7.28 36.56
C ASN A 851 -26.66 -6.41 35.28
N ASN A 852 -26.53 -7.01 34.10
CA ASN A 852 -26.48 -6.35 32.79
C ASN A 852 -25.22 -5.47 32.50
N GLN A 853 -24.27 -5.36 33.43
CA GLN A 853 -22.98 -4.74 33.15
C GLN A 853 -22.08 -5.67 32.32
N GLY A 854 -21.09 -5.10 31.61
CA GLY A 854 -20.15 -5.89 30.78
C GLY A 854 -20.73 -6.45 29.47
N ARG A 855 -21.91 -5.94 29.01
CA ARG A 855 -22.62 -6.38 27.81
C ARG A 855 -22.55 -5.36 26.65
N LYS A 856 -21.69 -4.38 26.75
CA LYS A 856 -21.41 -3.40 25.69
C LYS A 856 -19.92 -3.25 25.57
N SER A 857 -19.38 -3.46 24.39
CA SER A 857 -17.96 -3.25 24.15
C SER A 857 -17.75 -2.31 22.97
N PHE A 858 -16.94 -1.30 23.19
CA PHE A 858 -16.33 -0.49 22.14
C PHE A 858 -14.85 -0.84 22.09
N THR A 859 -14.33 -1.14 20.92
CA THR A 859 -12.93 -1.51 20.76
C THR A 859 -12.31 -0.75 19.61
N PHE A 860 -11.05 -0.36 19.79
CA PHE A 860 -10.25 0.35 18.83
C PHE A 860 -8.88 -0.32 18.73
N SER A 861 -8.41 -0.60 17.53
CA SER A 861 -7.11 -1.22 17.29
C SER A 861 -6.38 -0.61 16.11
N ILE A 862 -5.05 -0.55 16.18
CA ILE A 862 -4.16 -0.11 15.10
C ILE A 862 -3.08 -1.17 14.92
N GLY A 863 -2.85 -1.58 13.66
CA GLY A 863 -1.77 -2.52 13.32
C GLY A 863 -2.00 -3.97 13.74
N GLN A 864 -3.04 -4.25 14.51
CA GLN A 864 -3.42 -5.61 14.92
C GLN A 864 -4.68 -6.07 14.18
N GLN A 865 -4.71 -7.36 13.81
CA GLN A 865 -5.97 -8.01 13.45
C GLN A 865 -6.71 -8.37 14.75
N ILE A 866 -7.96 -7.96 14.84
CA ILE A 866 -8.87 -8.43 15.90
C ILE A 866 -9.10 -9.92 15.66
N ARG A 867 -8.66 -10.75 16.58
CA ARG A 867 -8.78 -12.22 16.52
C ARG A 867 -10.14 -12.70 16.98
#